data_9e4119652d9bdd52bd6b2889b737be6e
#
_entry.id   9e4119652d9bdd52bd6b2889b737be6e
#
_cell.length_a   1.000
_cell.length_b   1.000
_cell.length_c   1.000
_cell.angle_alpha   90.00
_cell.angle_beta   90.00
_cell.angle_gamma   90.00
#
_symmetry.space_group_name_H-M   'P 1'
#
loop_
_entity.id
_entity.type
_entity.pdbx_description
1 polymer ?
#
loop_
_entity_poly.entity_id
_entity_poly.type
_entity_poly.pdbx_seq_one_letter_code
_entity_poly.pdbx_strand_id
1 'polypeptide(L)'
;MKTPPAPKIITRKLTVGGLNVSPQAKNRADWAGQGQLFVGVNYQPVDRSPGQIKLDIACMKKAGLQVVRMGDLSWDYYEPRNGEFTFEAFDSVMDQMQAAGIKVVLDIGGSIAPQWLHQEYPGATLAKEDGTALYPARRYMVDISDPDYRRLLHRFADIFTRRYGNHPAVIAIGYNNEMGNGYRSFSEPARQRFIGWLKVKYGDLPVLNKAWATQRWSRNITDWDQIRMPDGSSPNERYLDMRRFWSDAAINLLKDLESIRQNHAPSKPALSNLWPDGPRLGFDWLSSYRQYATHGAFGYYATNPLHGAFETMMMKGAMSAPVWFNEFQAGGDGFYGEKGRSRMLSYLGLLNGGQAVLAWTFNSHLGGEEQTIFGLLDHDDTPSWKLDEWIVISSEFQTMQKLGFPREMNPEIAISYSWESRQAADRVKSYYTTPYMDHKHNSYAPLYNDNIDVDVINIGHENLSRYKLLVIPGEYLMGKAATDAVRNYVRDGGTVVMTASSAKVTENNQWYNTPLPGNLSDVFGLKTHEFYNNPSPLTGAINGVEFKTSINFHEVLEASTAEVLARFSGIEGSPPVVTVNRFGKGKAIYVAAQTQPSVLQPLYRQLYQELGIKRGPVTPEGVYARVVNGRILYVNTNRKSVEIDIEGQKKGVLSGKSWSGKLQLESNGVEVLE
;
A
#
# COMPACT_ATOMS: atom_id res chain seq x y z
N MET A 1 34.60 27.57 12.44
CA MET A 1 34.32 26.15 12.24
C MET A 1 33.72 26.00 10.86
N LYS A 2 34.29 25.17 10.00
CA LYS A 2 33.78 25.01 8.62
C LYS A 2 32.48 24.20 8.68
N THR A 3 31.42 24.78 8.15
CA THR A 3 30.12 24.09 7.94
C THR A 3 30.35 22.85 7.07
N PRO A 4 29.85 21.67 7.47
CA PRO A 4 29.89 20.48 6.62
C PRO A 4 29.05 20.70 5.37
N PRO A 5 29.42 20.12 4.22
CA PRO A 5 28.66 20.30 2.98
C PRO A 5 27.28 19.70 3.11
N ALA A 6 26.28 20.41 2.57
CA ALA A 6 24.90 19.97 2.49
C ALA A 6 24.82 18.58 1.81
N PRO A 7 23.96 17.67 2.31
CA PRO A 7 23.79 16.36 1.70
C PRO A 7 23.37 16.49 0.24
N LYS A 8 24.05 15.79 -0.66
CA LYS A 8 23.70 15.73 -2.08
C LYS A 8 22.32 15.09 -2.21
N ILE A 9 21.32 15.89 -2.49
CA ILE A 9 19.99 15.42 -2.88
C ILE A 9 20.16 14.81 -4.28
N ILE A 10 19.98 13.49 -4.37
CA ILE A 10 20.04 12.79 -5.65
C ILE A 10 18.70 12.98 -6.35
N THR A 11 18.64 13.94 -7.26
CA THR A 11 17.52 14.03 -8.21
C THR A 11 17.60 12.85 -9.18
N ARG A 12 16.50 12.11 -9.31
CA ARG A 12 16.34 11.12 -10.35
C ARG A 12 16.37 11.80 -11.72
N LYS A 13 17.42 11.62 -12.49
CA LYS A 13 17.27 11.54 -13.94
C LYS A 13 16.58 10.21 -14.22
N LEU A 14 15.34 10.29 -14.67
CA LEU A 14 14.61 9.14 -15.22
C LEU A 14 15.37 8.67 -16.47
N THR A 15 16.29 7.77 -16.31
CA THR A 15 16.82 6.98 -17.42
C THR A 15 15.94 5.75 -17.51
N VAL A 16 15.09 5.74 -18.53
CA VAL A 16 14.42 4.55 -19.02
C VAL A 16 15.50 3.62 -19.59
N GLY A 17 16.00 2.74 -18.75
CA GLY A 17 16.95 1.70 -19.12
C GLY A 17 16.78 0.55 -18.14
N GLY A 18 16.48 -0.64 -18.67
CA GLY A 18 16.10 -1.86 -18.00
C GLY A 18 16.68 -2.02 -16.59
N LEU A 19 15.82 -1.94 -15.60
CA LEU A 19 16.14 -2.36 -14.25
C LEU A 19 16.40 -3.88 -14.31
N ASN A 20 17.66 -4.26 -14.38
CA ASN A 20 18.08 -5.60 -14.02
C ASN A 20 17.66 -5.81 -12.56
N VAL A 21 16.55 -6.50 -12.37
CA VAL A 21 16.21 -7.06 -11.07
C VAL A 21 17.36 -7.97 -10.70
N SER A 22 18.20 -7.50 -9.78
CA SER A 22 19.28 -8.30 -9.24
C SER A 22 18.70 -9.63 -8.75
N PRO A 23 19.33 -10.77 -9.04
CA PRO A 23 18.90 -12.07 -8.54
C PRO A 23 19.28 -12.22 -7.06
N GLN A 24 18.91 -11.30 -6.20
CA GLN A 24 19.09 -11.38 -4.75
C GLN A 24 18.18 -12.44 -4.07
N ALA A 25 17.34 -13.10 -4.85
CA ALA A 25 16.41 -14.11 -4.34
C ALA A 25 17.09 -15.43 -3.84
N LYS A 26 18.40 -15.60 -4.03
CA LYS A 26 19.06 -16.90 -3.80
C LYS A 26 19.70 -17.10 -2.42
N ASN A 27 19.77 -16.09 -1.55
CA ASN A 27 20.35 -16.22 -0.19
C ASN A 27 19.42 -15.65 0.88
N ARG A 28 18.15 -16.08 0.91
CA ARG A 28 17.24 -15.75 2.01
C ARG A 28 17.52 -16.68 3.19
N ALA A 29 17.61 -16.09 4.39
CA ALA A 29 17.68 -16.88 5.61
C ALA A 29 16.49 -17.83 5.67
N ASP A 30 16.74 -19.11 5.95
CA ASP A 30 15.75 -20.20 5.86
C ASP A 30 14.45 -19.94 6.64
N TRP A 31 14.50 -19.10 7.66
CA TRP A 31 13.37 -18.88 8.55
C TRP A 31 12.31 -17.92 7.99
N ALA A 32 12.68 -16.89 7.25
CA ALA A 32 11.74 -15.98 6.56
C ALA A 32 11.59 -16.34 5.07
N GLY A 33 12.05 -17.50 4.69
CA GLY A 33 12.07 -17.98 3.32
C GLY A 33 10.68 -18.27 2.73
N GLN A 34 10.65 -18.55 1.44
CA GLN A 34 9.43 -19.00 0.76
C GLN A 34 8.91 -20.30 1.39
N GLY A 35 7.60 -20.40 1.56
CA GLY A 35 6.95 -21.60 2.09
C GLY A 35 6.79 -21.62 3.62
N GLN A 36 7.31 -20.64 4.34
CA GLN A 36 7.03 -20.52 5.76
C GLN A 36 5.88 -19.57 6.04
N LEU A 37 4.95 -19.99 6.91
CA LEU A 37 3.91 -19.14 7.48
C LEU A 37 4.17 -18.95 8.96
N PHE A 38 3.91 -17.77 9.48
CA PHE A 38 4.06 -17.53 10.90
C PHE A 38 3.04 -16.54 11.47
N VAL A 39 2.70 -16.77 12.72
CA VAL A 39 1.75 -15.97 13.49
C VAL A 39 2.46 -15.43 14.73
N GLY A 40 2.24 -14.17 15.00
CA GLY A 40 2.92 -13.50 16.11
C GLY A 40 2.18 -12.27 16.59
N VAL A 41 2.91 -11.40 17.27
CA VAL A 41 2.37 -10.21 17.91
C VAL A 41 3.34 -9.06 17.84
N ASN A 42 2.82 -7.84 17.95
CA ASN A 42 3.59 -6.67 18.34
C ASN A 42 3.70 -6.63 19.86
N TYR A 43 4.89 -6.36 20.37
CA TYR A 43 5.18 -6.40 21.80
C TYR A 43 6.04 -5.19 22.23
N GLN A 44 5.56 -4.46 23.24
CA GLN A 44 6.22 -3.27 23.76
C GLN A 44 6.77 -3.55 25.18
N PRO A 45 8.01 -4.06 25.32
CA PRO A 45 8.57 -4.40 26.64
C PRO A 45 8.84 -3.18 27.51
N VAL A 46 8.82 -1.97 26.96
CA VAL A 46 9.06 -0.71 27.67
C VAL A 46 8.04 -0.43 28.77
N ASP A 47 6.81 -0.94 28.61
CA ASP A 47 5.70 -0.76 29.55
C ASP A 47 5.64 -1.85 30.62
N ARG A 48 6.58 -2.81 30.59
CA ARG A 48 6.48 -4.04 31.37
C ARG A 48 7.60 -4.17 32.39
N SER A 49 7.24 -4.57 33.60
CA SER A 49 8.24 -4.99 34.59
C SER A 49 8.93 -6.30 34.18
N PRO A 50 10.14 -6.59 34.70
CA PRO A 50 10.83 -7.85 34.37
C PRO A 50 10.01 -9.12 34.70
N GLY A 51 9.17 -9.06 35.73
CA GLY A 51 8.27 -10.16 36.12
C GLY A 51 7.15 -10.37 35.07
N GLN A 52 6.54 -9.29 34.58
CA GLN A 52 5.54 -9.33 33.54
C GLN A 52 6.13 -9.82 32.23
N ILE A 53 7.31 -9.34 31.80
CA ILE A 53 7.99 -9.81 30.59
C ILE A 53 8.15 -11.33 30.60
N LYS A 54 8.59 -11.90 31.72
CA LYS A 54 8.73 -13.35 31.87
C LYS A 54 7.40 -14.10 31.71
N LEU A 55 6.32 -13.56 32.26
CA LEU A 55 4.98 -14.14 32.13
C LEU A 55 4.44 -14.02 30.70
N ASP A 56 4.64 -12.86 30.07
CA ASP A 56 4.25 -12.60 28.70
C ASP A 56 4.91 -13.58 27.72
N ILE A 57 6.21 -13.77 27.83
CA ILE A 57 6.99 -14.72 26.99
C ILE A 57 6.49 -16.16 27.21
N ALA A 58 6.23 -16.55 28.45
CA ALA A 58 5.69 -17.87 28.76
C ALA A 58 4.29 -18.07 28.15
N CYS A 59 3.45 -17.05 28.20
CA CYS A 59 2.12 -17.03 27.59
C CYS A 59 2.20 -17.12 26.05
N MET A 60 3.03 -16.31 25.40
CA MET A 60 3.27 -16.36 23.97
C MET A 60 3.71 -17.74 23.49
N LYS A 61 4.67 -18.34 24.21
CA LYS A 61 5.16 -19.70 23.91
C LYS A 61 4.06 -20.74 24.03
N LYS A 62 3.25 -20.68 25.10
CA LYS A 62 2.11 -21.57 25.31
C LYS A 62 1.04 -21.40 24.24
N ALA A 63 0.81 -20.19 23.80
CA ALA A 63 -0.12 -19.86 22.72
C ALA A 63 0.38 -20.26 21.31
N GLY A 64 1.63 -20.74 21.19
CA GLY A 64 2.21 -21.11 19.90
C GLY A 64 2.55 -19.91 18.99
N LEU A 65 2.68 -18.71 19.57
CA LEU A 65 3.11 -17.52 18.85
C LEU A 65 4.62 -17.64 18.56
N GLN A 66 4.98 -17.46 17.31
CA GLN A 66 6.33 -17.80 16.83
C GLN A 66 7.22 -16.58 16.71
N VAL A 67 6.63 -15.38 16.54
CA VAL A 67 7.33 -14.14 16.20
C VAL A 67 6.78 -12.98 17.03
N VAL A 68 7.68 -12.12 17.46
CA VAL A 68 7.34 -10.80 17.98
C VAL A 68 7.95 -9.72 17.11
N ARG A 69 7.24 -8.62 16.90
CA ARG A 69 7.79 -7.38 16.38
C ARG A 69 7.99 -6.43 17.54
N MET A 70 9.20 -5.91 17.71
CA MET A 70 9.55 -4.99 18.81
C MET A 70 10.78 -4.15 18.46
N GLY A 71 11.03 -3.10 19.25
CA GLY A 71 12.16 -2.18 19.09
C GLY A 71 11.74 -0.80 18.60
N ASP A 72 10.60 -0.69 17.92
CA ASP A 72 10.05 0.58 17.44
C ASP A 72 9.40 1.43 18.56
N LEU A 73 9.08 2.67 18.20
CA LEU A 73 8.30 3.63 18.98
C LEU A 73 8.90 4.03 20.36
N SER A 74 10.14 3.62 20.66
CA SER A 74 10.73 3.77 21.98
C SER A 74 12.22 4.11 21.94
N TRP A 75 12.62 5.05 21.09
CA TRP A 75 14.03 5.45 20.97
C TRP A 75 14.63 5.92 22.30
N ASP A 76 13.87 6.68 23.11
CA ASP A 76 14.29 7.16 24.43
C ASP A 76 14.54 6.04 25.47
N TYR A 77 13.93 4.87 25.29
CA TYR A 77 14.21 3.69 26.11
C TYR A 77 15.65 3.20 25.94
N TYR A 78 16.21 3.37 24.75
CA TYR A 78 17.58 2.97 24.41
C TYR A 78 18.58 4.12 24.54
N GLU A 79 18.14 5.35 24.38
CA GLU A 79 18.94 6.56 24.46
C GLU A 79 18.17 7.66 25.23
N PRO A 80 18.07 7.53 26.57
CA PRO A 80 17.33 8.45 27.43
C PRO A 80 17.88 9.88 27.43
N ARG A 81 19.14 10.05 27.11
CA ARG A 81 19.80 11.34 26.87
C ARG A 81 20.71 11.25 25.67
N ASN A 82 20.95 12.39 25.04
CA ASN A 82 21.80 12.50 23.86
C ASN A 82 23.20 11.86 24.08
N GLY A 83 23.42 10.71 23.42
CA GLY A 83 24.68 9.96 23.51
C GLY A 83 24.81 9.00 24.68
N GLU A 84 23.83 8.94 25.59
CA GLU A 84 23.80 7.99 26.69
C GLU A 84 22.93 6.79 26.34
N PHE A 85 23.51 5.61 26.16
CA PHE A 85 22.79 4.41 25.74
C PHE A 85 22.60 3.44 26.92
N THR A 86 21.38 2.88 27.01
CA THR A 86 20.97 1.92 28.05
C THR A 86 20.33 0.71 27.36
N PHE A 87 21.07 -0.40 27.26
CA PHE A 87 20.61 -1.58 26.52
C PHE A 87 20.32 -2.80 27.42
N GLU A 88 20.69 -2.77 28.69
CA GLU A 88 20.71 -3.95 29.59
C GLU A 88 19.33 -4.59 29.75
N ALA A 89 18.29 -3.76 29.83
CA ALA A 89 16.91 -4.27 29.93
C ALA A 89 16.46 -4.97 28.63
N PHE A 90 16.78 -4.38 27.49
CA PHE A 90 16.42 -4.96 26.20
C PHE A 90 17.29 -6.18 25.84
N ASP A 91 18.57 -6.21 26.24
CA ASP A 91 19.43 -7.40 26.15
C ASP A 91 18.75 -8.60 26.82
N SER A 92 18.27 -8.39 28.05
CA SER A 92 17.57 -9.44 28.80
C SER A 92 16.28 -9.91 28.08
N VAL A 93 15.54 -9.01 27.44
CA VAL A 93 14.34 -9.39 26.64
C VAL A 93 14.75 -10.24 25.45
N MET A 94 15.77 -9.82 24.71
CA MET A 94 16.26 -10.54 23.53
C MET A 94 16.75 -11.95 23.88
N ASP A 95 17.49 -12.10 24.96
CA ASP A 95 17.96 -13.40 25.46
C ASP A 95 16.79 -14.30 25.88
N GLN A 96 15.79 -13.75 26.56
CA GLN A 96 14.58 -14.49 26.95
C GLN A 96 13.78 -14.95 25.74
N MET A 97 13.62 -14.10 24.70
CA MET A 97 12.98 -14.49 23.45
C MET A 97 13.71 -15.63 22.76
N GLN A 98 15.06 -15.55 22.70
CA GLN A 98 15.88 -16.62 22.16
C GLN A 98 15.72 -17.93 22.93
N ALA A 99 15.80 -17.89 24.27
CA ALA A 99 15.63 -19.06 25.12
C ALA A 99 14.22 -19.68 25.01
N ALA A 100 13.21 -18.88 24.75
CA ALA A 100 11.85 -19.34 24.49
C ALA A 100 11.65 -19.91 23.08
N GLY A 101 12.59 -19.68 22.17
CA GLY A 101 12.47 -20.04 20.75
C GLY A 101 11.59 -19.08 19.93
N ILE A 102 11.23 -17.92 20.50
CA ILE A 102 10.45 -16.88 19.84
C ILE A 102 11.39 -16.02 18.97
N LYS A 103 11.00 -15.78 17.74
CA LYS A 103 11.76 -14.98 16.79
C LYS A 103 11.34 -13.51 16.83
N VAL A 104 12.24 -12.63 16.38
CA VAL A 104 12.09 -11.19 16.49
C VAL A 104 12.19 -10.53 15.11
N VAL A 105 11.19 -9.75 14.75
CA VAL A 105 11.29 -8.69 13.76
C VAL A 105 11.75 -7.46 14.54
N LEU A 106 13.00 -7.05 14.34
CA LEU A 106 13.62 -5.97 15.06
C LEU A 106 13.44 -4.65 14.30
N ASP A 107 12.57 -3.79 14.80
CA ASP A 107 12.38 -2.47 14.21
C ASP A 107 13.38 -1.46 14.81
N ILE A 108 14.05 -0.72 13.92
CA ILE A 108 15.01 0.30 14.35
C ILE A 108 14.30 1.48 15.04
N GLY A 109 13.09 1.81 14.60
CA GLY A 109 12.25 2.86 15.19
C GLY A 109 12.92 4.25 15.22
N GLY A 110 12.39 5.18 14.46
CA GLY A 110 12.92 6.54 14.45
C GLY A 110 11.83 7.58 14.21
N SER A 111 10.62 7.11 13.94
CA SER A 111 9.46 7.98 13.69
C SER A 111 9.01 8.75 14.94
N ILE A 112 9.41 8.28 16.12
CA ILE A 112 9.15 8.95 17.40
C ILE A 112 10.49 9.30 18.03
N ALA A 113 10.88 10.56 17.91
CA ALA A 113 12.11 11.06 18.47
C ALA A 113 11.97 11.33 19.98
N PRO A 114 13.06 11.16 20.76
CA PRO A 114 13.08 11.50 22.17
C PRO A 114 12.82 12.99 22.44
N GLN A 115 12.29 13.30 23.62
CA GLN A 115 12.03 14.69 24.03
C GLN A 115 13.30 15.55 24.06
N TRP A 116 14.44 14.96 24.44
CA TRP A 116 15.73 15.66 24.43
C TRP A 116 16.12 16.14 23.03
N LEU A 117 15.76 15.37 21.96
CA LEU A 117 16.06 15.76 20.58
C LEU A 117 15.29 17.02 20.20
N HIS A 118 14.01 17.09 20.51
CA HIS A 118 13.19 18.26 20.22
C HIS A 118 13.62 19.50 21.03
N GLN A 119 14.16 19.28 22.23
CA GLN A 119 14.69 20.34 23.09
C GLN A 119 16.03 20.88 22.58
N GLU A 120 16.95 20.00 22.23
CA GLU A 120 18.29 20.39 21.81
C GLU A 120 18.35 20.82 20.34
N TYR A 121 17.45 20.27 19.52
CA TYR A 121 17.35 20.50 18.07
C TYR A 121 15.93 20.89 17.66
N PRO A 122 15.44 22.06 18.07
CA PRO A 122 14.04 22.47 17.83
C PRO A 122 13.67 22.54 16.35
N GLY A 123 14.63 22.71 15.43
CA GLY A 123 14.43 22.65 13.99
C GLY A 123 13.96 21.30 13.46
N ALA A 124 14.19 20.23 14.23
CA ALA A 124 13.73 18.88 13.91
C ALA A 124 12.24 18.64 14.25
N THR A 125 11.59 19.58 14.95
CA THR A 125 10.17 19.47 15.26
C THR A 125 9.32 19.97 14.09
N LEU A 126 8.26 19.23 13.75
CA LEU A 126 7.31 19.66 12.72
C LEU A 126 6.65 21.00 13.10
N ALA A 127 6.38 21.82 12.11
CA ALA A 127 5.59 23.03 12.26
C ALA A 127 4.30 22.97 11.43
N LYS A 128 3.24 23.59 11.95
CA LYS A 128 1.95 23.80 11.28
C LYS A 128 2.08 24.76 10.09
N GLU A 129 1.02 24.89 9.31
CA GLU A 129 0.94 25.79 8.16
C GLU A 129 1.19 27.27 8.52
N ASP A 130 0.93 27.67 9.76
CA ASP A 130 1.23 29.01 10.31
C ASP A 130 2.68 29.17 10.82
N GLY A 131 3.50 28.11 10.72
CA GLY A 131 4.88 28.10 11.21
C GLY A 131 5.03 27.74 12.69
N THR A 132 3.94 27.60 13.44
CA THR A 132 4.00 27.24 14.87
C THR A 132 4.45 25.79 15.03
N ALA A 133 5.50 25.57 15.84
CA ALA A 133 5.99 24.22 16.15
C ALA A 133 4.90 23.38 16.81
N LEU A 134 4.80 22.11 16.40
CA LEU A 134 3.92 21.15 17.06
C LEU A 134 4.51 20.74 18.41
N TYR A 135 3.64 20.45 19.36
CA TYR A 135 4.08 19.96 20.65
C TYR A 135 4.58 18.50 20.50
N PRO A 136 5.83 18.19 20.90
CA PRO A 136 6.45 16.90 20.66
C PRO A 136 6.02 15.81 21.66
N ALA A 137 4.74 15.75 21.99
CA ALA A 137 4.17 14.73 22.90
C ALA A 137 3.32 13.70 22.17
N ARG A 138 3.27 13.75 20.83
CA ARG A 138 2.49 12.83 19.99
C ARG A 138 3.41 12.10 19.04
N ARG A 139 2.92 10.98 18.45
CA ARG A 139 3.65 10.26 17.41
C ARG A 139 3.90 11.12 16.18
N TYR A 140 4.99 10.86 15.47
CA TYR A 140 5.31 11.43 14.14
C TYR A 140 5.47 12.96 14.12
N MET A 141 6.11 13.53 15.15
CA MET A 141 6.33 14.98 15.26
C MET A 141 7.71 15.43 14.76
N VAL A 142 8.45 14.57 14.05
CA VAL A 142 9.77 14.91 13.53
C VAL A 142 9.74 15.30 12.06
N ASP A 143 10.55 16.30 11.72
CA ASP A 143 10.86 16.67 10.35
C ASP A 143 11.96 15.76 9.80
N ILE A 144 11.57 14.74 9.04
CA ILE A 144 12.51 13.76 8.46
C ILE A 144 13.49 14.36 7.43
N SER A 145 13.27 15.59 6.99
CA SER A 145 14.21 16.31 6.13
C SER A 145 15.27 17.07 6.94
N ASP A 146 15.12 17.16 8.27
CA ASP A 146 16.04 17.88 9.14
C ASP A 146 17.38 17.17 9.24
N PRO A 147 18.52 17.85 9.02
CA PRO A 147 19.83 17.22 8.99
C PRO A 147 20.31 16.75 10.37
N ASP A 148 19.92 17.42 11.47
CA ASP A 148 20.28 17.01 12.81
C ASP A 148 19.51 15.77 13.24
N TYR A 149 18.20 15.74 12.99
CA TYR A 149 17.41 14.53 13.18
C TYR A 149 18.03 13.35 12.43
N ARG A 150 18.33 13.50 11.13
CA ARG A 150 18.89 12.42 10.32
C ARG A 150 20.26 11.94 10.83
N ARG A 151 21.11 12.86 11.25
CA ARG A 151 22.40 12.53 11.85
C ARG A 151 22.26 11.74 13.14
N LEU A 152 21.34 12.15 14.01
CA LEU A 152 21.09 11.50 15.30
C LEU A 152 20.43 10.14 15.11
N LEU A 153 19.45 10.03 14.22
CA LEU A 153 18.84 8.76 13.89
C LEU A 153 19.86 7.78 13.27
N HIS A 154 20.71 8.27 12.37
CA HIS A 154 21.77 7.44 11.79
C HIS A 154 22.71 6.88 12.88
N ARG A 155 23.13 7.71 13.83
CA ARG A 155 23.94 7.28 14.98
C ARG A 155 23.22 6.21 15.81
N PHE A 156 21.97 6.47 16.18
CA PHE A 156 21.15 5.52 16.94
C PHE A 156 21.00 4.20 16.18
N ALA A 157 20.54 4.27 14.95
CA ALA A 157 20.29 3.10 14.09
C ALA A 157 21.57 2.26 13.88
N ASP A 158 22.74 2.90 13.69
CA ASP A 158 24.02 2.22 13.53
C ASP A 158 24.38 1.43 14.81
N ILE A 159 24.30 2.07 15.98
CA ILE A 159 24.61 1.44 17.27
C ILE A 159 23.62 0.31 17.55
N PHE A 160 22.32 0.55 17.37
CA PHE A 160 21.26 -0.42 17.64
C PHE A 160 21.36 -1.65 16.72
N THR A 161 21.52 -1.43 15.41
CA THR A 161 21.61 -2.53 14.44
C THR A 161 22.92 -3.31 14.58
N ARG A 162 24.04 -2.66 14.91
CA ARG A 162 25.29 -3.33 15.20
C ARG A 162 25.17 -4.25 16.41
N ARG A 163 24.43 -3.82 17.45
CA ARG A 163 24.23 -4.62 18.67
C ARG A 163 23.32 -5.81 18.44
N TYR A 164 22.16 -5.60 17.80
CA TYR A 164 21.08 -6.59 17.76
C TYR A 164 20.86 -7.24 16.39
N GLY A 165 21.31 -6.66 15.32
CA GLY A 165 20.95 -7.09 13.96
C GLY A 165 21.31 -8.55 13.66
N ASN A 166 22.39 -9.06 14.25
CA ASN A 166 22.80 -10.47 14.11
C ASN A 166 22.44 -11.34 15.33
N HIS A 167 21.63 -10.84 16.27
CA HIS A 167 21.17 -11.66 17.38
C HIS A 167 20.41 -12.90 16.86
N PRO A 168 20.62 -14.12 17.46
CA PRO A 168 20.03 -15.37 16.94
C PRO A 168 18.49 -15.39 16.90
N ALA A 169 17.83 -14.59 17.75
CA ALA A 169 16.38 -14.44 17.70
C ALA A 169 15.92 -13.61 16.51
N VAL A 170 16.73 -12.67 15.97
CA VAL A 170 16.33 -11.74 14.90
C VAL A 170 16.24 -12.45 13.57
N ILE A 171 15.06 -12.34 12.92
CA ILE A 171 14.77 -12.90 11.61
C ILE A 171 14.64 -11.84 10.51
N ALA A 172 14.34 -10.60 10.87
CA ALA A 172 14.21 -9.48 9.93
C ALA A 172 14.50 -8.15 10.65
N ILE A 173 14.88 -7.15 9.87
CA ILE A 173 15.08 -5.78 10.32
C ILE A 173 13.95 -4.92 9.76
N GLY A 174 13.21 -4.25 10.64
CA GLY A 174 12.23 -3.22 10.31
C GLY A 174 12.86 -1.84 10.35
N TYR A 175 12.53 -0.99 9.37
CA TYR A 175 13.14 0.34 9.30
C TYR A 175 12.40 1.39 10.11
N ASN A 176 11.09 1.35 10.06
CA ASN A 176 10.27 2.37 10.73
C ASN A 176 8.80 1.96 10.77
N ASN A 177 8.03 2.59 11.66
CA ASN A 177 6.59 2.39 11.74
C ASN A 177 5.85 3.41 10.88
N GLU A 178 4.83 2.98 10.14
CA GLU A 178 3.90 3.78 9.33
C GLU A 178 4.59 4.93 8.56
N MET A 179 5.68 4.60 7.89
CA MET A 179 6.52 5.57 7.21
C MET A 179 5.72 6.42 6.21
N GLY A 180 5.93 7.73 6.26
CA GLY A 180 5.19 8.70 5.45
C GLY A 180 4.02 9.36 6.19
N ASN A 181 3.67 8.89 7.37
CA ASN A 181 2.64 9.51 8.20
C ASN A 181 3.21 10.74 8.92
N GLY A 182 2.55 11.89 8.80
CA GLY A 182 2.87 13.11 9.58
C GLY A 182 4.07 13.96 9.10
N TYR A 183 4.77 13.62 8.04
CA TYR A 183 6.08 14.21 7.70
C TYR A 183 6.10 15.62 7.10
N ARG A 184 5.01 16.36 7.13
CA ARG A 184 4.96 17.71 6.55
C ARG A 184 5.28 18.77 7.60
N SER A 185 6.37 19.53 7.39
CA SER A 185 6.71 20.69 8.21
C SER A 185 6.62 21.98 7.40
N PHE A 186 6.08 23.02 8.01
CA PHE A 186 5.98 24.37 7.43
C PHE A 186 6.93 25.35 8.13
N SER A 187 7.96 24.81 8.80
CA SER A 187 9.00 25.62 9.41
C SER A 187 9.85 26.34 8.37
N GLU A 188 10.48 27.46 8.73
CA GLU A 188 11.39 28.16 7.83
C GLU A 188 12.58 27.30 7.39
N PRO A 189 13.22 26.50 8.25
CA PRO A 189 14.24 25.54 7.79
C PRO A 189 13.71 24.54 6.77
N ALA A 190 12.49 23.99 6.94
CA ALA A 190 11.87 23.10 5.96
C ALA A 190 11.62 23.81 4.62
N ARG A 191 11.16 25.06 4.64
CA ARG A 191 10.98 25.89 3.44
C ARG A 191 12.30 26.06 2.67
N GLN A 192 13.40 26.34 3.36
CA GLN A 192 14.71 26.49 2.73
C GLN A 192 15.18 25.18 2.10
N ARG A 193 14.95 24.04 2.74
CA ARG A 193 15.23 22.72 2.16
C ARG A 193 14.37 22.45 0.93
N PHE A 194 13.09 22.81 0.95
CA PHE A 194 12.20 22.72 -0.21
C PHE A 194 12.68 23.60 -1.38
N ILE A 195 13.09 24.84 -1.12
CA ILE A 195 13.69 25.72 -2.14
C ILE A 195 14.96 25.09 -2.71
N GLY A 196 15.81 24.52 -1.87
CA GLY A 196 17.00 23.79 -2.32
C GLY A 196 16.64 22.63 -3.24
N TRP A 197 15.62 21.86 -2.90
CA TRP A 197 15.10 20.76 -3.72
C TRP A 197 14.57 21.26 -5.08
N LEU A 198 13.83 22.36 -5.10
CA LEU A 198 13.32 22.98 -6.33
C LEU A 198 14.46 23.47 -7.24
N LYS A 199 15.50 24.09 -6.66
CA LYS A 199 16.71 24.49 -7.42
C LYS A 199 17.38 23.30 -8.09
N VAL A 200 17.47 22.17 -7.40
CA VAL A 200 18.02 20.94 -7.99
C VAL A 200 17.12 20.39 -9.11
N LYS A 201 15.81 20.43 -8.91
CA LYS A 201 14.83 19.89 -9.87
C LYS A 201 14.72 20.71 -11.15
N TYR A 202 14.68 22.04 -11.02
CA TYR A 202 14.35 22.95 -12.12
C TYR A 202 15.54 23.74 -12.65
N GLY A 203 16.58 23.91 -11.86
CA GLY A 203 17.75 24.70 -12.20
C GLY A 203 17.53 26.20 -12.03
N ASP A 204 16.58 26.77 -12.76
CA ASP A 204 16.29 28.20 -12.75
C ASP A 204 14.80 28.53 -12.63
N LEU A 205 14.51 29.81 -12.34
CA LEU A 205 13.13 30.30 -12.15
C LEU A 205 12.28 30.30 -13.43
N PRO A 206 12.79 30.58 -14.63
CA PRO A 206 12.02 30.42 -15.86
C PRO A 206 11.47 29.03 -16.07
N VAL A 207 12.27 27.97 -15.83
CA VAL A 207 11.85 26.57 -15.94
C VAL A 207 10.81 26.24 -14.86
N LEU A 208 11.03 26.66 -13.62
CA LEU A 208 10.06 26.52 -12.53
C LEU A 208 8.74 27.21 -12.87
N ASN A 209 8.77 28.47 -13.31
CA ASN A 209 7.59 29.25 -13.64
C ASN A 209 6.76 28.59 -14.74
N LYS A 210 7.42 28.02 -15.75
CA LYS A 210 6.75 27.24 -16.80
C LYS A 210 6.10 25.99 -16.24
N ALA A 211 6.82 25.22 -15.41
CA ALA A 211 6.30 24.00 -14.79
C ALA A 211 5.13 24.27 -13.82
N TRP A 212 5.11 25.42 -13.19
CA TRP A 212 4.05 25.81 -12.24
C TRP A 212 2.95 26.69 -12.88
N ALA A 213 2.99 26.92 -14.19
CA ALA A 213 2.03 27.73 -14.95
C ALA A 213 1.76 29.11 -14.30
N THR A 214 2.82 29.78 -13.86
CA THR A 214 2.72 31.00 -13.04
C THR A 214 2.30 32.25 -13.80
N GLN A 215 2.19 32.19 -15.13
CA GLN A 215 1.86 33.35 -15.97
C GLN A 215 0.48 33.93 -15.68
N ARG A 216 -0.46 33.10 -15.20
CA ARG A 216 -1.81 33.54 -14.87
C ARG A 216 -1.86 34.14 -13.48
N TRP A 217 -2.68 35.20 -13.33
CA TRP A 217 -3.01 35.86 -12.06
C TRP A 217 -1.81 36.38 -11.29
N SER A 218 -0.80 36.93 -12.02
CA SER A 218 0.38 37.57 -11.45
C SER A 218 1.18 36.70 -10.48
N ARG A 219 1.36 35.42 -10.82
CA ARG A 219 2.03 34.44 -9.97
C ARG A 219 3.51 34.20 -10.31
N ASN A 220 4.07 34.92 -11.29
CA ASN A 220 5.48 34.76 -11.66
C ASN A 220 6.40 34.98 -10.48
N ILE A 221 7.36 34.08 -10.32
CA ILE A 221 8.36 34.08 -9.29
C ILE A 221 9.63 34.64 -9.91
N THR A 222 10.16 35.71 -9.35
CA THR A 222 11.36 36.42 -9.80
C THR A 222 12.54 36.25 -8.84
N ASP A 223 12.26 35.76 -7.63
CA ASP A 223 13.24 35.42 -6.62
C ASP A 223 12.85 34.12 -5.89
N TRP A 224 13.80 33.26 -5.57
CA TRP A 224 13.58 32.03 -4.85
C TRP A 224 12.95 32.24 -3.46
N ASP A 225 13.26 33.35 -2.81
CA ASP A 225 12.70 33.68 -1.48
C ASP A 225 11.23 34.06 -1.50
N GLN A 226 10.62 34.29 -2.68
CA GLN A 226 9.18 34.46 -2.84
C GLN A 226 8.40 33.13 -2.68
N ILE A 227 9.10 32.00 -2.71
CA ILE A 227 8.48 30.69 -2.59
C ILE A 227 8.17 30.41 -1.13
N ARG A 228 6.91 30.15 -0.83
CA ARG A 228 6.44 29.65 0.46
C ARG A 228 6.26 28.13 0.39
N MET A 229 6.30 27.44 1.54
CA MET A 229 5.91 26.05 1.62
C MET A 229 4.43 25.92 1.19
N PRO A 230 4.11 25.15 0.15
CA PRO A 230 2.73 25.00 -0.30
C PRO A 230 1.84 24.32 0.73
N ASP A 231 0.64 24.82 0.89
CA ASP A 231 -0.42 24.33 1.78
C ASP A 231 -1.64 23.81 1.01
N GLY A 232 -2.72 23.54 1.72
CA GLY A 232 -3.98 23.08 1.14
C GLY A 232 -4.63 24.06 0.16
N SER A 233 -4.33 25.37 0.23
CA SER A 233 -4.86 26.42 -0.66
C SER A 233 -4.00 26.68 -1.88
N SER A 234 -2.79 26.16 -1.93
CA SER A 234 -1.82 26.40 -2.99
C SER A 234 -2.25 25.82 -4.34
N PRO A 235 -1.79 26.40 -5.47
CA PRO A 235 -1.99 25.80 -6.80
C PRO A 235 -1.54 24.34 -6.89
N ASN A 236 -2.22 23.58 -7.73
CA ASN A 236 -2.03 22.11 -7.81
C ASN A 236 -0.60 21.69 -8.15
N GLU A 237 0.07 22.42 -9.03
CA GLU A 237 1.45 22.17 -9.46
C GLU A 237 2.43 22.32 -8.29
N ARG A 238 2.27 23.41 -7.52
CA ARG A 238 3.12 23.70 -6.34
C ARG A 238 2.89 22.70 -5.24
N TYR A 239 1.62 22.36 -4.98
CA TYR A 239 1.26 21.36 -3.98
C TYR A 239 1.84 19.99 -4.31
N LEU A 240 1.78 19.55 -5.57
CA LEU A 240 2.35 18.27 -6.00
C LEU A 240 3.87 18.24 -5.77
N ASP A 241 4.57 19.34 -6.04
CA ASP A 241 6.02 19.40 -5.78
C ASP A 241 6.35 19.37 -4.29
N MET A 242 5.55 20.00 -3.44
CA MET A 242 5.71 19.87 -2.00
C MET A 242 5.52 18.40 -1.57
N ARG A 243 4.54 17.72 -2.13
CA ARG A 243 4.33 16.28 -1.85
C ARG A 243 5.52 15.44 -2.30
N ARG A 244 6.08 15.71 -3.48
CA ARG A 244 7.28 15.04 -4.00
C ARG A 244 8.50 15.28 -3.12
N PHE A 245 8.69 16.51 -2.63
CA PHE A 245 9.76 16.82 -1.68
C PHE A 245 9.71 15.94 -0.42
N TRP A 246 8.53 15.79 0.18
CA TRP A 246 8.35 14.92 1.36
C TRP A 246 8.48 13.44 1.02
N SER A 247 8.02 13.03 -0.15
CA SER A 247 8.24 11.67 -0.64
C SER A 247 9.73 11.35 -0.80
N ASP A 248 10.49 12.26 -1.42
CA ASP A 248 11.93 12.08 -1.59
C ASP A 248 12.67 12.07 -0.25
N ALA A 249 12.23 12.87 0.72
CA ALA A 249 12.79 12.83 2.07
C ALA A 249 12.58 11.46 2.75
N ALA A 250 11.39 10.86 2.61
CA ALA A 250 11.09 9.53 3.13
C ALA A 250 11.91 8.44 2.41
N ILE A 251 12.03 8.52 1.08
CA ILE A 251 12.85 7.58 0.29
C ILE A 251 14.33 7.67 0.69
N ASN A 252 14.85 8.88 0.91
CA ASN A 252 16.21 9.07 1.36
C ASN A 252 16.43 8.50 2.78
N LEU A 253 15.44 8.59 3.65
CA LEU A 253 15.49 7.96 4.97
C LEU A 253 15.55 6.43 4.88
N LEU A 254 14.72 5.81 4.03
CA LEU A 254 14.80 4.37 3.74
C LEU A 254 16.18 3.95 3.26
N LYS A 255 16.76 4.74 2.36
CA LYS A 255 18.11 4.49 1.82
C LYS A 255 19.18 4.52 2.92
N ASP A 256 19.11 5.48 3.84
CA ASP A 256 20.06 5.57 4.95
C ASP A 256 19.95 4.35 5.87
N LEU A 257 18.73 3.95 6.25
CA LEU A 257 18.48 2.80 7.11
C LEU A 257 18.88 1.47 6.44
N GLU A 258 18.63 1.34 5.12
CA GLU A 258 19.11 0.19 4.36
C GLU A 258 20.63 0.12 4.33
N SER A 259 21.34 1.25 4.18
CA SER A 259 22.80 1.30 4.22
C SER A 259 23.34 0.78 5.57
N ILE A 260 22.70 1.16 6.68
CA ILE A 260 23.05 0.67 8.02
C ILE A 260 22.81 -0.84 8.14
N ARG A 261 21.66 -1.32 7.68
CA ARG A 261 21.38 -2.76 7.68
C ARG A 261 22.41 -3.54 6.86
N GLN A 262 22.75 -3.05 5.68
CA GLN A 262 23.74 -3.70 4.82
C GLN A 262 25.12 -3.78 5.51
N ASN A 263 25.48 -2.78 6.31
CA ASN A 263 26.75 -2.76 7.02
C ASN A 263 26.78 -3.76 8.21
N HIS A 264 25.67 -3.96 8.90
CA HIS A 264 25.66 -4.72 10.17
C HIS A 264 24.90 -6.04 10.10
N ALA A 265 23.87 -6.16 9.27
CA ALA A 265 23.01 -7.35 9.18
C ALA A 265 22.60 -7.67 7.74
N PRO A 266 23.55 -7.80 6.77
CA PRO A 266 23.24 -7.94 5.35
C PRO A 266 22.43 -9.18 5.01
N SER A 267 22.54 -10.25 5.80
CA SER A 267 21.81 -11.50 5.60
C SER A 267 20.36 -11.45 6.07
N LYS A 268 19.97 -10.46 6.88
CA LYS A 268 18.60 -10.36 7.40
C LYS A 268 17.68 -9.72 6.37
N PRO A 269 16.49 -10.27 6.15
CA PRO A 269 15.43 -9.58 5.42
C PRO A 269 15.17 -8.18 5.96
N ALA A 270 14.74 -7.29 5.06
CA ALA A 270 14.43 -5.89 5.38
C ALA A 270 12.99 -5.58 5.02
N LEU A 271 12.33 -4.84 5.89
CA LEU A 271 10.95 -4.39 5.71
C LEU A 271 10.70 -3.08 6.45
N SER A 272 9.56 -2.46 6.21
CA SER A 272 9.03 -1.36 7.02
C SER A 272 7.53 -1.54 7.12
N ASN A 273 6.96 -1.28 8.28
CA ASN A 273 5.52 -1.25 8.42
C ASN A 273 4.98 -0.04 7.66
N LEU A 274 4.31 -0.28 6.52
CA LEU A 274 3.74 0.76 5.68
C LEU A 274 2.24 0.92 5.94
N TRP A 275 1.68 1.98 5.39
CA TRP A 275 0.24 2.18 5.29
C TRP A 275 -0.12 2.44 3.83
N PRO A 276 -0.37 1.39 3.02
CA PRO A 276 -0.47 1.48 1.57
C PRO A 276 -1.54 2.44 1.07
N ASP A 277 -2.70 2.45 1.72
CA ASP A 277 -3.83 3.34 1.42
C ASP A 277 -3.95 4.49 2.42
N GLY A 278 -2.93 4.79 3.17
CA GLY A 278 -2.93 5.86 4.16
C GLY A 278 -3.44 7.17 3.56
N PRO A 279 -4.61 7.70 4.04
CA PRO A 279 -5.34 8.74 3.32
C PRO A 279 -4.65 10.09 3.32
N ARG A 280 -3.68 10.29 4.19
CA ARG A 280 -3.19 11.64 4.44
C ARG A 280 -1.86 11.92 3.80
N LEU A 281 -1.00 10.96 3.60
CA LEU A 281 0.36 11.38 3.41
C LEU A 281 1.19 10.51 2.51
N GLY A 282 1.53 9.34 2.88
CA GLY A 282 2.34 8.43 2.14
C GLY A 282 3.49 9.10 1.35
N PHE A 283 4.30 8.29 0.84
CA PHE A 283 5.32 8.65 -0.14
C PHE A 283 5.16 7.69 -1.33
N ASP A 284 5.85 7.95 -2.42
CA ASP A 284 5.82 7.06 -3.59
C ASP A 284 6.56 5.74 -3.30
N TRP A 285 5.99 4.94 -2.39
CA TRP A 285 6.55 3.67 -1.97
C TRP A 285 6.44 2.61 -3.07
N LEU A 286 5.34 2.58 -3.84
CA LEU A 286 5.13 1.59 -4.89
C LEU A 286 6.26 1.60 -5.93
N SER A 287 6.80 2.77 -6.24
CA SER A 287 7.87 2.95 -7.21
C SER A 287 9.28 2.77 -6.62
N SER A 288 9.44 2.88 -5.30
CA SER A 288 10.76 3.01 -4.68
C SER A 288 11.11 1.94 -3.65
N TYR A 289 10.13 1.43 -2.92
CA TYR A 289 10.35 0.61 -1.72
C TYR A 289 11.16 -0.67 -1.98
N ARG A 290 10.92 -1.36 -3.10
CA ARG A 290 11.66 -2.58 -3.49
C ARG A 290 13.17 -2.39 -3.68
N GLN A 291 13.64 -1.14 -3.78
CA GLN A 291 15.07 -0.83 -3.88
C GLN A 291 15.77 -0.92 -2.52
N TYR A 292 15.01 -0.80 -1.43
CA TYR A 292 15.53 -0.69 -0.06
C TYR A 292 15.00 -1.76 0.89
N ALA A 293 13.94 -2.47 0.51
CA ALA A 293 13.37 -3.56 1.30
C ALA A 293 13.34 -4.86 0.51
N THR A 294 13.32 -5.99 1.21
CA THR A 294 13.26 -7.34 0.63
C THR A 294 11.86 -7.94 0.71
N HIS A 295 11.04 -7.49 1.65
CA HIS A 295 9.67 -7.96 1.88
C HIS A 295 8.70 -6.80 1.95
N GLY A 296 7.51 -7.00 1.43
CA GLY A 296 6.38 -6.10 1.64
C GLY A 296 5.79 -6.30 3.02
N ALA A 297 5.59 -5.21 3.77
CA ALA A 297 4.94 -5.26 5.06
C ALA A 297 4.06 -4.03 5.30
N PHE A 298 2.92 -4.23 5.96
CA PHE A 298 2.03 -3.13 6.28
C PHE A 298 1.07 -3.44 7.45
N GLY A 299 0.46 -2.39 8.01
CA GLY A 299 -0.60 -2.50 9.00
C GLY A 299 -1.93 -2.85 8.34
N TYR A 300 -2.48 -4.03 8.65
CA TYR A 300 -3.74 -4.51 8.09
C TYR A 300 -4.91 -4.18 9.01
N TYR A 301 -5.51 -3.02 8.80
CA TYR A 301 -6.65 -2.49 9.56
C TYR A 301 -7.91 -2.32 8.71
N ALA A 302 -8.06 -3.17 7.70
CA ALA A 302 -9.14 -3.04 6.71
C ALA A 302 -10.52 -3.24 7.34
N THR A 303 -11.34 -2.20 7.27
CA THR A 303 -12.75 -2.27 7.65
C THR A 303 -13.58 -3.05 6.62
N ASN A 304 -13.21 -2.92 5.36
CA ASN A 304 -13.79 -3.63 4.22
C ASN A 304 -12.81 -4.71 3.73
N PRO A 305 -13.22 -5.99 3.72
CA PRO A 305 -12.37 -7.10 3.26
C PRO A 305 -11.81 -6.91 1.83
N LEU A 306 -12.60 -6.32 0.93
CA LEU A 306 -12.16 -6.05 -0.44
C LEU A 306 -11.03 -5.02 -0.50
N HIS A 307 -11.10 -3.97 0.33
CA HIS A 307 -10.04 -2.95 0.42
C HIS A 307 -8.74 -3.57 0.95
N GLY A 308 -8.82 -4.37 2.01
CA GLY A 308 -7.64 -5.08 2.53
C GLY A 308 -7.03 -6.07 1.54
N ALA A 309 -7.87 -6.76 0.75
CA ALA A 309 -7.39 -7.57 -0.35
C ALA A 309 -6.66 -6.74 -1.41
N PHE A 310 -7.19 -5.57 -1.77
CA PHE A 310 -6.57 -4.66 -2.73
C PHE A 310 -5.22 -4.12 -2.22
N GLU A 311 -5.14 -3.69 -0.96
CA GLU A 311 -3.90 -3.24 -0.33
C GLU A 311 -2.83 -4.35 -0.32
N THR A 312 -3.25 -5.60 -0.05
CA THR A 312 -2.36 -6.76 -0.14
C THR A 312 -1.83 -6.94 -1.56
N MET A 313 -2.68 -6.76 -2.58
CA MET A 313 -2.26 -6.84 -3.98
C MET A 313 -1.33 -5.68 -4.38
N MET A 314 -1.55 -4.47 -3.87
CA MET A 314 -0.62 -3.34 -4.06
C MET A 314 0.77 -3.71 -3.53
N MET A 315 0.85 -4.23 -2.30
CA MET A 315 2.12 -4.63 -1.70
C MET A 315 2.77 -5.79 -2.44
N LYS A 316 1.97 -6.78 -2.84
CA LYS A 316 2.42 -7.93 -3.61
C LYS A 316 2.97 -7.53 -4.99
N GLY A 317 2.28 -6.66 -5.72
CA GLY A 317 2.71 -6.14 -7.01
C GLY A 317 4.03 -5.35 -6.90
N ALA A 318 4.17 -4.53 -5.87
CA ALA A 318 5.39 -3.77 -5.62
C ALA A 318 6.61 -4.66 -5.35
N MET A 319 6.45 -5.74 -4.59
CA MET A 319 7.58 -6.50 -4.04
C MET A 319 7.85 -7.81 -4.76
N SER A 320 6.87 -8.38 -5.47
CA SER A 320 6.96 -9.73 -6.04
C SER A 320 7.41 -10.81 -5.02
N ALA A 321 7.07 -10.59 -3.75
CA ALA A 321 7.44 -11.40 -2.59
C ALA A 321 6.22 -11.65 -1.72
N PRO A 322 6.22 -12.63 -0.82
CA PRO A 322 5.17 -12.78 0.18
C PRO A 322 5.00 -11.51 1.02
N VAL A 323 3.79 -11.24 1.44
CA VAL A 323 3.43 -10.03 2.20
C VAL A 323 3.32 -10.35 3.69
N TRP A 324 3.86 -9.48 4.52
CA TRP A 324 3.77 -9.56 5.98
C TRP A 324 2.78 -8.53 6.51
N PHE A 325 1.79 -8.99 7.24
CA PHE A 325 0.91 -8.11 8.01
C PHE A 325 1.60 -7.82 9.34
N ASN A 326 2.48 -6.82 9.31
CA ASN A 326 3.39 -6.47 10.41
C ASN A 326 2.65 -5.90 11.62
N GLU A 327 1.50 -5.30 11.36
CA GLU A 327 0.46 -5.02 12.35
C GLU A 327 -0.85 -5.56 11.80
N PHE A 328 -1.58 -6.26 12.64
CA PHE A 328 -2.85 -6.84 12.27
C PHE A 328 -3.85 -6.55 13.37
N GLN A 329 -5.00 -6.02 12.99
CA GLN A 329 -6.04 -5.71 13.94
C GLN A 329 -6.54 -6.96 14.67
N ALA A 330 -6.16 -7.09 15.94
CA ALA A 330 -6.52 -8.23 16.78
C ALA A 330 -7.74 -7.99 17.66
N GLY A 331 -8.14 -6.76 17.81
CA GLY A 331 -9.29 -6.37 18.61
C GLY A 331 -9.33 -4.88 18.88
N GLY A 332 -10.37 -4.39 19.32
CA GLY A 332 -10.81 -3.29 20.08
C GLY A 332 -10.34 -1.91 19.80
N ASP A 333 -10.60 -1.22 18.78
CA ASP A 333 -10.93 0.20 18.76
C ASP A 333 -12.45 0.45 18.60
N GLY A 334 -13.25 -0.52 19.07
CA GLY A 334 -14.70 -0.49 18.95
C GLY A 334 -15.27 -1.01 17.64
N PHE A 335 -14.44 -1.32 16.62
CA PHE A 335 -14.95 -1.67 15.29
C PHE A 335 -15.12 -3.18 15.05
N TYR A 336 -14.44 -4.08 15.79
CA TYR A 336 -14.35 -5.49 15.38
C TYR A 336 -14.41 -6.51 16.52
N GLY A 337 -15.33 -6.36 17.43
CA GLY A 337 -15.58 -7.32 18.51
C GLY A 337 -16.20 -8.65 18.08
N GLU A 338 -16.12 -9.05 16.81
CA GLU A 338 -16.74 -10.28 16.31
C GLU A 338 -15.76 -11.44 16.33
N LYS A 339 -16.10 -12.51 17.04
CA LYS A 339 -15.34 -13.77 17.01
C LYS A 339 -15.29 -14.34 15.59
N GLY A 340 -14.13 -14.87 15.22
CA GLY A 340 -13.88 -15.43 13.89
C GLY A 340 -13.45 -14.40 12.84
N ARG A 341 -13.55 -13.10 13.13
CA ARG A 341 -13.18 -12.06 12.16
C ARG A 341 -11.69 -11.97 11.93
N SER A 342 -10.88 -11.98 12.98
CA SER A 342 -9.41 -11.97 12.82
C SER A 342 -8.94 -13.21 12.08
N ARG A 343 -9.52 -14.37 12.36
CA ARG A 343 -9.26 -15.60 11.61
C ARG A 343 -9.64 -15.45 10.14
N MET A 344 -10.84 -14.99 9.83
CA MET A 344 -11.31 -14.78 8.45
C MET A 344 -10.39 -13.82 7.68
N LEU A 345 -10.01 -12.66 8.26
CA LEU A 345 -9.12 -11.70 7.63
C LEU A 345 -7.71 -12.26 7.44
N SER A 346 -7.20 -13.07 8.38
CA SER A 346 -5.90 -13.74 8.24
C SER A 346 -5.90 -14.70 7.04
N TYR A 347 -6.98 -15.43 6.83
CA TYR A 347 -7.14 -16.32 5.68
C TYR A 347 -7.36 -15.55 4.36
N LEU A 348 -8.06 -14.42 4.42
CA LEU A 348 -8.18 -13.54 3.26
C LEU A 348 -6.80 -12.99 2.84
N GLY A 349 -5.97 -12.61 3.83
CA GLY A 349 -4.59 -12.26 3.59
C GLY A 349 -3.78 -13.41 2.98
N LEU A 350 -3.88 -14.61 3.54
CA LEU A 350 -3.22 -15.80 3.04
C LEU A 350 -3.65 -16.14 1.60
N LEU A 351 -4.93 -15.98 1.29
CA LEU A 351 -5.51 -16.17 -0.04
C LEU A 351 -4.86 -15.23 -1.08
N ASN A 352 -4.42 -14.06 -0.65
CA ASN A 352 -3.77 -13.02 -1.46
C ASN A 352 -2.22 -13.01 -1.36
N GLY A 353 -1.61 -14.08 -0.87
CA GLY A 353 -0.15 -14.20 -0.80
C GLY A 353 0.48 -13.66 0.49
N GLY A 354 -0.31 -13.47 1.55
CA GLY A 354 0.19 -13.18 2.89
C GLY A 354 1.00 -14.33 3.46
N GLN A 355 2.04 -14.02 4.24
CA GLN A 355 2.95 -14.99 4.87
C GLN A 355 2.95 -14.90 6.39
N ALA A 356 2.82 -13.69 6.92
CA ALA A 356 2.91 -13.43 8.34
C ALA A 356 1.72 -12.60 8.82
N VAL A 357 1.27 -12.87 10.05
CA VAL A 357 0.19 -12.12 10.71
C VAL A 357 0.64 -11.82 12.14
N LEU A 358 0.88 -10.55 12.47
CA LEU A 358 1.33 -10.10 13.77
C LEU A 358 0.28 -9.19 14.41
N ALA A 359 -0.36 -9.66 15.47
CA ALA A 359 -1.41 -8.91 16.16
C ALA A 359 -0.92 -7.56 16.70
N TRP A 360 -1.66 -6.51 16.48
CA TRP A 360 -1.54 -5.28 17.26
C TRP A 360 -2.61 -5.30 18.34
N THR A 361 -2.30 -5.58 19.61
CA THR A 361 -0.98 -5.85 20.18
C THR A 361 -1.10 -7.02 21.17
N PHE A 362 0.00 -7.52 21.76
CA PHE A 362 -0.08 -8.63 22.71
C PHE A 362 -0.81 -8.22 23.99
N ASN A 363 -0.32 -7.20 24.68
CA ASN A 363 -0.92 -6.65 25.89
C ASN A 363 -1.57 -5.29 25.61
N SER A 364 -2.68 -4.98 26.29
CA SER A 364 -3.35 -3.69 26.20
C SER A 364 -2.50 -2.59 26.84
N HIS A 365 -2.47 -1.41 26.25
CA HIS A 365 -1.73 -0.27 26.77
C HIS A 365 -2.49 0.40 27.91
N LEU A 366 -1.81 0.68 29.04
CA LEU A 366 -2.43 1.32 30.20
C LEU A 366 -2.54 2.85 30.06
N GLY A 367 -1.79 3.44 29.16
CA GLY A 367 -1.74 4.89 28.96
C GLY A 367 -1.43 5.26 27.52
N GLY A 368 -1.40 6.56 27.25
CA GLY A 368 -1.10 7.11 25.94
C GLY A 368 -2.31 7.19 25.01
N GLU A 369 -2.06 7.39 23.73
CA GLU A 369 -3.10 7.61 22.72
C GLU A 369 -3.92 6.33 22.42
N GLU A 370 -3.38 5.15 22.73
CA GLU A 370 -3.96 3.83 22.41
C GLU A 370 -4.47 3.06 23.64
N GLN A 371 -4.71 3.73 24.75
CA GLN A 371 -5.23 3.10 25.98
C GLN A 371 -6.61 2.45 25.80
N THR A 372 -7.35 2.78 24.74
CA THR A 372 -8.64 2.18 24.42
C THR A 372 -8.55 1.03 23.42
N ILE A 373 -7.35 0.72 22.94
CA ILE A 373 -7.10 -0.44 22.04
C ILE A 373 -6.81 -1.66 22.90
N PHE A 374 -7.63 -2.69 22.75
CA PHE A 374 -7.49 -3.94 23.48
C PHE A 374 -6.58 -4.92 22.73
N GLY A 375 -5.50 -5.34 23.40
CA GLY A 375 -4.61 -6.40 22.92
C GLY A 375 -5.22 -7.81 23.01
N LEU A 376 -4.37 -8.82 22.88
CA LEU A 376 -4.72 -10.22 23.12
C LEU A 376 -4.90 -10.50 24.61
N LEU A 377 -4.20 -9.77 25.47
CA LEU A 377 -4.46 -9.67 26.90
C LEU A 377 -5.26 -8.40 27.19
N ASP A 378 -6.19 -8.48 28.13
CA ASP A 378 -6.91 -7.31 28.64
C ASP A 378 -5.99 -6.41 29.50
N HIS A 379 -6.45 -5.24 29.94
CA HIS A 379 -5.64 -4.27 30.68
C HIS A 379 -5.14 -4.77 32.04
N ASP A 380 -5.71 -5.84 32.54
CA ASP A 380 -5.29 -6.52 33.80
C ASP A 380 -4.38 -7.75 33.55
N ASP A 381 -3.82 -7.86 32.33
CA ASP A 381 -3.01 -8.97 31.85
C ASP A 381 -3.78 -10.32 31.75
N THR A 382 -5.11 -10.32 31.83
CA THR A 382 -5.91 -11.53 31.67
C THR A 382 -6.02 -11.92 30.18
N PRO A 383 -5.77 -13.19 29.82
CA PRO A 383 -6.01 -13.66 28.46
C PRO A 383 -7.48 -13.47 28.04
N SER A 384 -7.69 -12.81 26.90
CA SER A 384 -9.03 -12.61 26.36
C SER A 384 -9.38 -13.68 25.31
N TRP A 385 -10.66 -13.74 24.90
CA TRP A 385 -11.11 -14.62 23.81
C TRP A 385 -10.33 -14.38 22.49
N LYS A 386 -9.72 -13.23 22.34
CA LYS A 386 -8.88 -12.91 21.16
C LYS A 386 -7.62 -13.77 21.14
N LEU A 387 -7.00 -14.00 22.31
CA LEU A 387 -5.85 -14.90 22.40
C LEU A 387 -6.23 -16.32 21.98
N ASP A 388 -7.42 -16.82 22.36
CA ASP A 388 -7.90 -18.15 21.94
C ASP A 388 -8.03 -18.22 20.41
N GLU A 389 -8.52 -17.16 19.76
CA GLU A 389 -8.62 -17.10 18.30
C GLU A 389 -7.23 -17.10 17.64
N TRP A 390 -6.25 -16.39 18.23
CA TRP A 390 -4.87 -16.38 17.72
C TRP A 390 -4.15 -17.72 17.90
N ILE A 391 -4.44 -18.46 18.95
CA ILE A 391 -3.99 -19.85 19.12
C ILE A 391 -4.50 -20.73 17.98
N VAL A 392 -5.77 -20.60 17.62
CA VAL A 392 -6.38 -21.33 16.50
C VAL A 392 -5.70 -20.95 15.18
N ILE A 393 -5.54 -19.64 14.89
CA ILE A 393 -4.88 -19.14 13.68
C ILE A 393 -3.46 -19.70 13.59
N SER A 394 -2.69 -19.67 14.68
CA SER A 394 -1.31 -20.18 14.72
C SER A 394 -1.24 -21.68 14.38
N SER A 395 -2.11 -22.48 14.98
CA SER A 395 -2.19 -23.92 14.70
C SER A 395 -2.60 -24.22 13.26
N GLU A 396 -3.60 -23.52 12.75
CA GLU A 396 -4.09 -23.70 11.38
C GLU A 396 -3.05 -23.24 10.34
N PHE A 397 -2.31 -22.17 10.57
CA PHE A 397 -1.25 -21.73 9.66
C PHE A 397 -0.14 -22.74 9.49
N GLN A 398 0.18 -23.51 10.53
CA GLN A 398 1.10 -24.66 10.40
C GLN A 398 0.53 -25.76 9.47
N THR A 399 -0.78 -25.95 9.48
CA THR A 399 -1.47 -26.84 8.55
C THR A 399 -1.46 -26.27 7.13
N MET A 400 -1.78 -24.99 6.97
CA MET A 400 -1.77 -24.32 5.66
C MET A 400 -0.38 -24.32 5.02
N GLN A 401 0.69 -24.19 5.80
CA GLN A 401 2.06 -24.30 5.31
C GLN A 401 2.32 -25.68 4.67
N LYS A 402 1.86 -26.76 5.28
CA LYS A 402 1.98 -28.12 4.74
C LYS A 402 1.17 -28.32 3.45
N LEU A 403 0.14 -27.51 3.23
CA LEU A 403 -0.68 -27.52 2.01
C LEU A 403 -0.09 -26.69 0.88
N GLY A 404 1.02 -25.97 1.10
CA GLY A 404 1.76 -25.21 0.09
C GLY A 404 1.47 -23.71 0.09
N PHE A 405 0.99 -23.14 1.22
CA PHE A 405 0.92 -21.71 1.40
C PHE A 405 2.24 -21.15 1.99
N PRO A 406 2.59 -19.86 1.74
CA PRO A 406 1.90 -18.92 0.86
C PRO A 406 1.97 -19.38 -0.60
N ARG A 407 0.86 -19.24 -1.32
CA ARG A 407 0.78 -19.69 -2.71
C ARG A 407 1.57 -18.79 -3.66
N GLU A 408 2.08 -19.37 -4.73
CA GLU A 408 2.59 -18.60 -5.85
C GLU A 408 1.44 -17.97 -6.64
N MET A 409 1.67 -16.76 -7.13
CA MET A 409 0.69 -15.99 -7.89
C MET A 409 1.34 -15.51 -9.19
N ASN A 410 0.65 -15.72 -10.31
CA ASN A 410 1.07 -15.23 -11.63
C ASN A 410 -0.10 -14.50 -12.30
N PRO A 411 -0.43 -13.28 -11.85
CA PRO A 411 -1.54 -12.53 -12.39
C PRO A 411 -1.35 -12.21 -13.88
N GLU A 412 -2.41 -12.42 -14.66
CA GLU A 412 -2.47 -12.06 -16.08
C GLU A 412 -3.14 -10.69 -16.30
N ILE A 413 -3.66 -10.08 -15.22
CA ILE A 413 -4.33 -8.77 -15.21
C ILE A 413 -3.56 -7.84 -14.28
N ALA A 414 -3.38 -6.59 -14.71
CA ALA A 414 -2.88 -5.52 -13.87
C ALA A 414 -3.86 -4.35 -13.77
N ILE A 415 -3.93 -3.73 -12.60
CA ILE A 415 -4.61 -2.46 -12.37
C ILE A 415 -3.55 -1.39 -12.08
N SER A 416 -3.66 -0.23 -12.73
CA SER A 416 -2.76 0.88 -12.47
C SER A 416 -3.03 1.54 -11.13
N TYR A 417 -1.95 1.96 -10.48
CA TYR A 417 -1.94 2.89 -9.36
C TYR A 417 -0.73 3.81 -9.48
N SER A 418 -0.94 5.10 -9.29
CA SER A 418 0.14 6.09 -9.21
C SER A 418 -0.08 6.98 -7.99
N TRP A 419 0.93 7.04 -7.11
CA TRP A 419 0.90 7.93 -5.97
C TRP A 419 0.77 9.41 -6.38
N GLU A 420 1.47 9.82 -7.44
CA GLU A 420 1.38 11.20 -7.97
C GLU A 420 0.00 11.53 -8.52
N SER A 421 -0.59 10.60 -9.27
CA SER A 421 -1.95 10.75 -9.80
C SER A 421 -2.97 10.89 -8.66
N ARG A 422 -2.83 10.11 -7.59
CA ARG A 422 -3.65 10.26 -6.38
C ARG A 422 -3.52 11.65 -5.77
N GLN A 423 -2.27 12.15 -5.58
CA GLN A 423 -2.05 13.49 -5.02
C GLN A 423 -2.67 14.60 -5.89
N ALA A 424 -2.66 14.42 -7.21
CA ALA A 424 -3.25 15.38 -8.14
C ALA A 424 -4.78 15.28 -8.18
N ALA A 425 -5.35 14.07 -8.28
CA ALA A 425 -6.78 13.80 -8.42
C ALA A 425 -7.58 14.25 -7.19
N ASP A 426 -7.10 13.96 -5.99
CA ASP A 426 -7.79 14.30 -4.73
C ASP A 426 -7.98 15.82 -4.50
N ARG A 427 -7.34 16.65 -5.33
CA ARG A 427 -7.46 18.12 -5.27
C ARG A 427 -8.48 18.71 -6.24
N VAL A 428 -8.89 17.97 -7.26
CA VAL A 428 -9.79 18.47 -8.32
C VAL A 428 -11.19 17.90 -8.20
N LYS A 429 -11.77 18.03 -7.01
CA LYS A 429 -13.07 17.42 -6.64
C LYS A 429 -14.25 17.84 -7.51
N SER A 430 -14.19 19.00 -8.16
CA SER A 430 -15.24 19.45 -9.09
C SER A 430 -15.27 18.63 -10.38
N TYR A 431 -14.12 18.12 -10.81
CA TYR A 431 -13.98 17.25 -11.96
C TYR A 431 -13.89 15.78 -11.53
N TYR A 432 -13.09 15.49 -10.50
CA TYR A 432 -12.86 14.15 -9.99
C TYR A 432 -13.83 13.88 -8.84
N THR A 433 -15.10 13.56 -9.18
CA THR A 433 -16.19 13.43 -8.19
C THR A 433 -16.11 12.15 -7.38
N THR A 434 -15.44 11.13 -7.91
CA THR A 434 -15.16 9.87 -7.19
C THR A 434 -13.76 9.96 -6.58
N PRO A 435 -13.56 9.62 -5.29
CA PRO A 435 -12.23 9.51 -4.71
C PRO A 435 -11.32 8.60 -5.52
N TYR A 436 -10.03 8.94 -5.62
CA TYR A 436 -9.09 8.19 -6.45
C TYR A 436 -9.06 6.69 -6.11
N MET A 437 -9.07 6.34 -4.83
CA MET A 437 -9.06 4.94 -4.41
C MET A 437 -10.35 4.19 -4.76
N ASP A 438 -11.49 4.87 -4.79
CA ASP A 438 -12.76 4.25 -5.19
C ASP A 438 -12.74 3.82 -6.65
N HIS A 439 -12.06 4.56 -7.54
CA HIS A 439 -11.82 4.09 -8.91
C HIS A 439 -11.07 2.75 -8.93
N LYS A 440 -10.07 2.60 -8.06
CA LYS A 440 -9.27 1.37 -7.94
C LYS A 440 -10.11 0.22 -7.40
N HIS A 441 -10.78 0.44 -6.29
CA HIS A 441 -11.65 -0.57 -5.66
C HIS A 441 -12.81 -0.99 -6.58
N ASN A 442 -13.45 -0.04 -7.27
CA ASN A 442 -14.54 -0.32 -8.20
C ASN A 442 -14.08 -1.12 -9.44
N SER A 443 -12.84 -0.94 -9.88
CA SER A 443 -12.29 -1.76 -10.97
C SER A 443 -11.83 -3.14 -10.51
N TYR A 444 -11.36 -3.23 -9.25
CA TYR A 444 -10.88 -4.46 -8.65
C TYR A 444 -12.02 -5.41 -8.25
N ALA A 445 -13.12 -4.87 -7.73
CA ALA A 445 -14.23 -5.66 -7.21
C ALA A 445 -14.77 -6.72 -8.19
N PRO A 446 -15.08 -6.41 -9.47
CA PRO A 446 -15.56 -7.43 -10.40
C PRO A 446 -14.54 -8.55 -10.66
N LEU A 447 -13.24 -8.20 -10.72
CA LEU A 447 -12.16 -9.19 -10.92
C LEU A 447 -12.02 -10.09 -9.70
N TYR A 448 -12.03 -9.51 -8.53
CA TYR A 448 -11.88 -10.24 -7.28
C TYR A 448 -13.09 -11.13 -6.97
N ASN A 449 -14.30 -10.66 -7.28
CA ASN A 449 -15.53 -11.45 -7.17
C ASN A 449 -15.57 -12.64 -8.16
N ASP A 450 -14.88 -12.53 -9.31
CA ASP A 450 -14.67 -13.65 -10.23
C ASP A 450 -13.48 -14.54 -9.82
N ASN A 451 -12.92 -14.34 -8.62
CA ASN A 451 -11.81 -15.08 -8.04
C ASN A 451 -10.53 -15.08 -8.92
N ILE A 452 -10.26 -13.96 -9.57
CA ILE A 452 -9.09 -13.73 -10.42
C ILE A 452 -7.99 -13.02 -9.62
N ASP A 453 -6.76 -13.44 -9.82
CA ASP A 453 -5.59 -12.74 -9.30
C ASP A 453 -5.25 -11.52 -10.13
N VAL A 454 -4.89 -10.43 -9.46
CA VAL A 454 -4.61 -9.15 -10.10
C VAL A 454 -3.37 -8.53 -9.46
N ASP A 455 -2.45 -8.00 -10.26
CA ASP A 455 -1.38 -7.13 -9.75
C ASP A 455 -1.85 -5.67 -9.74
N VAL A 456 -1.40 -4.91 -8.76
CA VAL A 456 -1.54 -3.45 -8.73
C VAL A 456 -0.16 -2.84 -8.97
N ILE A 457 -0.04 -2.02 -10.02
CA ILE A 457 1.26 -1.58 -10.52
C ILE A 457 1.33 -0.09 -10.83
N ASN A 458 2.52 0.49 -10.77
CA ASN A 458 2.80 1.79 -11.39
C ASN A 458 3.27 1.57 -12.83
N ILE A 459 2.47 1.98 -13.81
CA ILE A 459 2.70 1.75 -15.25
C ILE A 459 4.10 2.19 -15.70
N GLY A 460 4.58 3.35 -15.22
CA GLY A 460 5.86 3.90 -15.63
C GLY A 460 7.08 3.14 -15.10
N HIS A 461 6.89 2.16 -14.22
CA HIS A 461 7.94 1.45 -13.51
C HIS A 461 7.93 -0.07 -13.70
N GLU A 462 6.96 -0.61 -14.46
CA GLU A 462 6.78 -2.05 -14.62
C GLU A 462 6.89 -2.53 -16.06
N ASN A 463 7.30 -3.78 -16.22
CA ASN A 463 7.22 -4.46 -17.50
C ASN A 463 5.79 -4.95 -17.75
N LEU A 464 5.08 -4.31 -18.66
CA LEU A 464 3.69 -4.61 -18.97
C LEU A 464 3.49 -5.87 -19.82
N SER A 465 4.52 -6.37 -20.49
CA SER A 465 4.40 -7.48 -21.47
C SER A 465 3.92 -8.79 -20.88
N ARG A 466 4.00 -8.97 -19.56
CA ARG A 466 3.53 -10.17 -18.87
C ARG A 466 2.01 -10.21 -18.66
N TYR A 467 1.33 -9.07 -18.82
CA TYR A 467 -0.11 -8.98 -18.63
C TYR A 467 -0.87 -9.10 -19.95
N LYS A 468 -1.96 -9.85 -19.94
CA LYS A 468 -2.90 -9.92 -21.05
C LYS A 468 -3.87 -8.74 -21.06
N LEU A 469 -4.20 -8.23 -19.87
CA LEU A 469 -5.12 -7.11 -19.67
C LEU A 469 -4.53 -6.10 -18.70
N LEU A 470 -4.46 -4.83 -19.12
CA LEU A 470 -4.14 -3.68 -18.31
C LEU A 470 -5.39 -2.85 -18.08
N VAL A 471 -5.73 -2.55 -16.82
CA VAL A 471 -6.84 -1.69 -16.45
C VAL A 471 -6.31 -0.38 -15.89
N ILE A 472 -6.75 0.76 -16.42
CA ILE A 472 -6.34 2.11 -16.04
C ILE A 472 -7.56 2.88 -15.54
N PRO A 473 -7.94 2.71 -14.25
CA PRO A 473 -9.15 3.32 -13.73
C PRO A 473 -8.87 4.70 -13.16
N GLY A 474 -9.37 5.76 -13.81
CA GLY A 474 -9.28 7.12 -13.31
C GLY A 474 -7.85 7.59 -13.01
N GLU A 475 -6.89 7.29 -13.87
CA GLU A 475 -5.48 7.68 -13.70
C GLU A 475 -5.27 9.10 -14.20
N TYR A 476 -5.64 10.10 -13.37
CA TYR A 476 -5.74 11.51 -13.74
C TYR A 476 -4.43 12.07 -14.29
N LEU A 477 -3.33 11.86 -13.54
CA LEU A 477 -2.00 12.26 -13.95
C LEU A 477 -1.27 11.08 -14.60
N MET A 478 -1.00 11.20 -15.89
CA MET A 478 -0.17 10.25 -16.62
C MET A 478 0.90 11.02 -17.38
N GLY A 479 2.12 11.06 -16.84
CA GLY A 479 3.26 11.68 -17.49
C GLY A 479 3.73 10.88 -18.74
N LYS A 480 4.71 11.45 -19.44
CA LYS A 480 5.21 10.88 -20.72
C LYS A 480 5.64 9.40 -20.58
N ALA A 481 6.34 9.03 -19.51
CA ALA A 481 6.79 7.65 -19.30
C ALA A 481 5.62 6.65 -19.24
N ALA A 482 4.55 7.00 -18.53
CA ALA A 482 3.37 6.14 -18.40
C ALA A 482 2.59 6.05 -19.73
N THR A 483 2.41 7.18 -20.44
CA THR A 483 1.70 7.18 -21.73
C THR A 483 2.49 6.43 -22.81
N ASP A 484 3.82 6.56 -22.84
CA ASP A 484 4.69 5.79 -23.76
C ASP A 484 4.62 4.29 -23.44
N ALA A 485 4.63 3.90 -22.17
CA ALA A 485 4.51 2.49 -21.78
C ALA A 485 3.17 1.88 -22.23
N VAL A 486 2.06 2.58 -22.05
CA VAL A 486 0.73 2.15 -22.55
C VAL A 486 0.72 2.03 -24.07
N ARG A 487 1.23 3.03 -24.76
CA ARG A 487 1.33 3.01 -26.23
C ARG A 487 2.11 1.80 -26.74
N ASN A 488 3.28 1.54 -26.17
CA ASN A 488 4.12 0.40 -26.54
C ASN A 488 3.42 -0.92 -26.23
N TYR A 489 2.83 -1.05 -25.06
CA TYR A 489 2.10 -2.23 -24.65
C TYR A 489 0.98 -2.59 -25.65
N VAL A 490 0.15 -1.61 -26.04
CA VAL A 490 -0.93 -1.84 -27.01
C VAL A 490 -0.36 -2.13 -28.40
N ARG A 491 0.62 -1.33 -28.88
CA ARG A 491 1.26 -1.57 -30.17
C ARG A 491 1.77 -3.01 -30.30
N ASP A 492 2.34 -3.56 -29.24
CA ASP A 492 3.00 -4.86 -29.22
C ASP A 492 2.03 -6.04 -29.00
N GLY A 493 0.74 -5.78 -28.78
CA GLY A 493 -0.33 -6.80 -28.73
C GLY A 493 -1.14 -6.84 -27.44
N GLY A 494 -0.85 -5.96 -26.47
CA GLY A 494 -1.58 -5.88 -25.20
C GLY A 494 -3.01 -5.35 -25.38
N THR A 495 -3.86 -5.70 -24.42
CA THR A 495 -5.23 -5.15 -24.32
C THR A 495 -5.31 -4.22 -23.12
N VAL A 496 -5.77 -2.97 -23.34
CA VAL A 496 -5.96 -1.98 -22.27
C VAL A 496 -7.42 -1.56 -22.15
N VAL A 497 -7.92 -1.43 -20.92
CA VAL A 497 -9.17 -0.77 -20.57
C VAL A 497 -8.83 0.49 -19.76
N MET A 498 -9.20 1.66 -20.28
CA MET A 498 -9.02 2.93 -19.59
C MET A 498 -10.38 3.58 -19.34
N THR A 499 -10.60 4.10 -18.13
CA THR A 499 -11.88 4.76 -17.81
C THR A 499 -11.75 6.28 -17.86
N ALA A 500 -12.88 6.95 -17.90
CA ALA A 500 -12.97 8.41 -17.78
C ALA A 500 -12.09 8.96 -16.64
N SER A 501 -11.73 10.22 -16.74
CA SER A 501 -10.82 10.94 -15.84
C SER A 501 -9.35 10.48 -15.89
N SER A 502 -8.96 9.62 -16.85
CA SER A 502 -7.56 9.20 -17.04
C SER A 502 -6.84 10.06 -18.09
N ALA A 503 -5.52 10.21 -17.94
CA ALA A 503 -4.61 10.92 -18.85
C ALA A 503 -5.04 12.36 -19.15
N LYS A 504 -5.37 13.13 -18.11
CA LYS A 504 -5.83 14.53 -18.28
C LYS A 504 -4.70 15.52 -18.09
N VAL A 505 -3.74 15.22 -17.22
CA VAL A 505 -2.63 16.12 -16.90
C VAL A 505 -1.27 15.44 -17.06
N THR A 506 -0.29 16.28 -17.36
CA THR A 506 1.12 15.93 -17.50
C THR A 506 1.76 15.68 -16.13
N GLU A 507 3.04 15.28 -16.11
CA GLU A 507 3.88 15.17 -14.90
C GLU A 507 3.98 16.48 -14.09
N ASN A 508 3.70 17.63 -14.69
CA ASN A 508 3.67 18.93 -14.02
C ASN A 508 2.26 19.28 -13.48
N ASN A 509 1.32 18.34 -13.53
CA ASN A 509 -0.08 18.56 -13.15
C ASN A 509 -0.77 19.68 -13.95
N GLN A 510 -0.35 19.88 -15.20
CA GLN A 510 -0.98 20.77 -16.17
C GLN A 510 -1.77 19.96 -17.18
N TRP A 511 -2.95 20.45 -17.57
CA TRP A 511 -3.72 19.82 -18.64
C TRP A 511 -2.89 19.68 -19.90
N TYR A 512 -3.05 18.56 -20.58
CA TYR A 512 -2.45 18.36 -21.89
C TYR A 512 -2.94 19.44 -22.87
N ASN A 513 -2.03 19.99 -23.65
CA ASN A 513 -2.35 20.89 -24.77
C ASN A 513 -2.54 20.13 -26.10
N THR A 514 -2.61 18.81 -26.04
CA THR A 514 -2.93 17.90 -27.14
C THR A 514 -4.32 17.30 -26.95
N PRO A 515 -4.93 16.69 -27.99
CA PRO A 515 -6.20 16.01 -27.81
C PRO A 515 -6.17 14.99 -26.66
N LEU A 516 -7.22 15.01 -25.82
CA LEU A 516 -7.37 14.08 -24.71
C LEU A 516 -7.94 12.73 -25.21
N PRO A 517 -7.63 11.62 -24.56
CA PRO A 517 -6.69 11.47 -23.44
C PRO A 517 -5.25 11.78 -23.89
N GLY A 518 -4.55 12.60 -23.12
CA GLY A 518 -3.28 13.20 -23.50
C GLY A 518 -2.23 12.17 -23.96
N ASN A 519 -1.61 12.41 -25.13
CA ASN A 519 -0.65 11.53 -25.80
C ASN A 519 -1.15 10.10 -26.13
N LEU A 520 -2.43 9.79 -25.90
CA LEU A 520 -3.04 8.48 -26.16
C LEU A 520 -4.30 8.56 -27.05
N SER A 521 -4.67 9.75 -27.50
CA SER A 521 -5.85 9.98 -28.35
C SER A 521 -5.87 9.08 -29.60
N ASP A 522 -4.72 8.93 -30.26
CA ASP A 522 -4.54 8.04 -31.42
C ASP A 522 -4.55 6.55 -31.04
N VAL A 523 -4.02 6.19 -29.86
CA VAL A 523 -4.06 4.81 -29.37
C VAL A 523 -5.50 4.36 -29.11
N PHE A 524 -6.31 5.23 -28.50
CA PHE A 524 -7.73 4.96 -28.25
C PHE A 524 -8.63 5.29 -29.44
N GLY A 525 -8.11 5.96 -30.49
CA GLY A 525 -8.86 6.31 -31.68
C GLY A 525 -10.01 7.27 -31.43
N LEU A 526 -9.87 8.16 -30.46
CA LEU A 526 -10.91 9.11 -30.04
C LEU A 526 -10.32 10.39 -29.44
N LYS A 527 -11.19 11.37 -29.24
CA LYS A 527 -10.93 12.58 -28.49
C LYS A 527 -12.00 12.75 -27.41
N THR A 528 -11.62 13.12 -26.20
CA THR A 528 -12.56 13.56 -25.16
C THR A 528 -12.64 15.09 -25.16
N HIS A 529 -13.86 15.66 -25.11
CA HIS A 529 -14.10 17.10 -25.16
C HIS A 529 -14.38 17.68 -23.79
N GLU A 530 -15.50 17.33 -23.24
CA GLU A 530 -16.05 17.85 -21.97
C GLU A 530 -16.64 16.71 -21.15
N PHE A 531 -17.16 17.04 -20.00
CA PHE A 531 -17.80 16.08 -19.10
C PHE A 531 -19.09 16.66 -18.52
N TYR A 532 -19.99 15.77 -18.15
CA TYR A 532 -21.24 16.14 -17.51
C TYR A 532 -21.47 15.33 -16.24
N ASN A 533 -21.99 16.02 -15.21
CA ASN A 533 -22.57 15.41 -14.03
C ASN A 533 -24.09 15.40 -14.23
N ASN A 534 -24.66 14.24 -14.52
CA ASN A 534 -26.08 14.11 -14.82
C ASN A 534 -26.93 14.12 -13.55
N PRO A 535 -28.18 14.61 -13.60
CA PRO A 535 -29.07 14.62 -12.43
C PRO A 535 -29.57 13.23 -12.04
N SER A 536 -29.49 12.27 -12.94
CA SER A 536 -29.97 10.88 -12.76
C SER A 536 -28.88 9.86 -13.08
N PRO A 537 -28.97 8.65 -12.52
CA PRO A 537 -28.07 7.55 -12.90
C PRO A 537 -28.05 7.30 -14.38
N LEU A 538 -26.85 7.04 -14.91
CA LEU A 538 -26.64 6.68 -16.31
C LEU A 538 -26.99 5.20 -16.52
N THR A 539 -27.64 4.91 -17.63
CA THR A 539 -28.03 3.55 -18.02
C THR A 539 -27.54 3.21 -19.42
N GLY A 540 -27.49 1.93 -19.74
CA GLY A 540 -27.10 1.43 -21.06
C GLY A 540 -26.99 -0.10 -21.01
N ALA A 541 -26.47 -0.68 -22.09
CA ALA A 541 -26.22 -2.11 -22.14
C ALA A 541 -24.86 -2.41 -22.81
N ILE A 542 -24.14 -3.39 -22.28
CA ILE A 542 -22.89 -3.93 -22.84
C ILE A 542 -23.12 -5.41 -23.12
N ASN A 543 -23.01 -5.82 -24.37
CA ASN A 543 -23.28 -7.20 -24.81
C ASN A 543 -24.66 -7.75 -24.36
N GLY A 544 -25.68 -6.90 -24.40
CA GLY A 544 -27.01 -7.27 -23.94
C GLY A 544 -27.22 -7.29 -22.42
N VAL A 545 -26.20 -7.00 -21.64
CA VAL A 545 -26.29 -6.88 -20.17
C VAL A 545 -26.51 -5.41 -19.82
N GLU A 546 -27.67 -5.13 -19.23
CA GLU A 546 -27.99 -3.78 -18.79
C GLU A 546 -27.12 -3.34 -17.61
N PHE A 547 -26.75 -2.07 -17.59
CA PHE A 547 -26.07 -1.44 -16.44
C PHE A 547 -26.80 -0.18 -15.99
N LYS A 548 -26.60 0.13 -14.71
CA LYS A 548 -26.99 1.40 -14.09
C LYS A 548 -25.84 1.88 -13.21
N THR A 549 -25.44 3.13 -13.36
CA THR A 549 -24.35 3.71 -12.58
C THR A 549 -24.86 4.26 -11.25
N SER A 550 -24.01 4.25 -10.22
CA SER A 550 -24.24 4.99 -8.97
C SER A 550 -23.65 6.41 -9.04
N ILE A 551 -22.74 6.66 -9.99
CA ILE A 551 -22.10 7.95 -10.23
C ILE A 551 -22.51 8.43 -11.60
N ASN A 552 -23.00 9.65 -11.68
CA ASN A 552 -23.68 10.18 -12.88
C ASN A 552 -22.74 10.96 -13.80
N PHE A 553 -21.43 10.75 -13.69
CA PHE A 553 -20.40 11.41 -14.49
C PHE A 553 -20.16 10.67 -15.80
N HIS A 554 -20.07 11.41 -16.91
CA HIS A 554 -19.54 10.88 -18.16
C HIS A 554 -18.75 11.92 -18.94
N GLU A 555 -17.82 11.47 -19.75
CA GLU A 555 -17.10 12.29 -20.74
C GLU A 555 -17.76 12.21 -22.11
N VAL A 556 -17.74 13.31 -22.83
CA VAL A 556 -18.18 13.39 -24.21
C VAL A 556 -17.07 12.91 -25.14
N LEU A 557 -17.33 11.85 -25.89
CA LEU A 557 -16.39 11.23 -26.82
C LEU A 557 -16.68 11.58 -28.25
N GLU A 558 -15.64 11.95 -29.00
CA GLU A 558 -15.64 12.00 -30.48
C GLU A 558 -14.75 10.86 -30.98
N ALA A 559 -15.35 9.81 -31.53
CA ALA A 559 -14.63 8.69 -32.11
C ALA A 559 -14.06 9.07 -33.49
N SER A 560 -12.76 8.77 -33.71
CA SER A 560 -12.10 8.94 -35.01
C SER A 560 -11.91 7.59 -35.72
N THR A 561 -11.09 6.71 -35.16
CA THR A 561 -10.85 5.35 -35.64
C THR A 561 -11.48 4.29 -34.73
N ALA A 562 -11.93 4.67 -33.54
CA ALA A 562 -12.56 3.76 -32.61
C ALA A 562 -13.98 3.36 -33.06
N GLU A 563 -14.30 2.10 -32.88
CA GLU A 563 -15.64 1.55 -32.98
C GLU A 563 -16.40 1.72 -31.67
N VAL A 564 -17.69 2.06 -31.71
CA VAL A 564 -18.56 2.19 -30.57
C VAL A 564 -19.17 0.84 -30.21
N LEU A 565 -18.81 0.28 -29.08
CA LEU A 565 -19.33 -1.01 -28.59
C LEU A 565 -20.64 -0.84 -27.81
N ALA A 566 -20.78 0.25 -27.06
CA ALA A 566 -21.99 0.51 -26.27
C ALA A 566 -22.27 2.01 -26.17
N ARG A 567 -23.55 2.34 -25.96
CA ARG A 567 -24.03 3.71 -25.80
C ARG A 567 -24.82 3.87 -24.52
N PHE A 568 -24.85 5.09 -23.99
CA PHE A 568 -25.79 5.43 -22.91
C PHE A 568 -27.21 5.44 -23.45
N SER A 569 -28.16 5.00 -22.62
CA SER A 569 -29.60 5.15 -22.83
C SER A 569 -30.15 6.27 -21.95
N GLY A 570 -31.21 6.95 -22.40
CA GLY A 570 -31.86 8.01 -21.63
C GLY A 570 -31.12 9.35 -21.61
N ILE A 571 -30.04 9.50 -22.37
CA ILE A 571 -29.34 10.76 -22.65
C ILE A 571 -29.59 11.15 -24.12
N GLU A 572 -29.84 12.43 -24.36
CA GLU A 572 -30.02 12.97 -25.73
C GLU A 572 -28.79 12.63 -26.59
N GLY A 573 -29.06 12.18 -27.84
CA GLY A 573 -28.02 11.74 -28.77
C GLY A 573 -27.37 10.38 -28.43
N SER A 574 -27.74 9.72 -27.34
CA SER A 574 -27.22 8.41 -26.95
C SER A 574 -25.67 8.32 -27.09
N PRO A 575 -24.91 9.13 -26.34
CA PRO A 575 -23.46 9.21 -26.53
C PRO A 575 -22.77 7.87 -26.25
N PRO A 576 -21.58 7.63 -26.82
CA PRO A 576 -20.80 6.42 -26.56
C PRO A 576 -20.46 6.26 -25.10
N VAL A 577 -20.56 5.04 -24.55
CA VAL A 577 -20.07 4.68 -23.22
C VAL A 577 -18.83 3.80 -23.29
N VAL A 578 -18.77 2.87 -24.26
CA VAL A 578 -17.61 2.02 -24.47
C VAL A 578 -17.21 2.07 -25.93
N THR A 579 -15.95 2.33 -26.18
CA THR A 579 -15.35 2.28 -27.51
C THR A 579 -14.17 1.33 -27.54
N VAL A 580 -13.82 0.79 -28.70
CA VAL A 580 -12.64 -0.03 -28.93
C VAL A 580 -11.89 0.46 -30.16
N ASN A 581 -10.56 0.53 -30.06
CA ASN A 581 -9.66 0.82 -31.17
C ASN A 581 -8.60 -0.26 -31.30
N ARG A 582 -8.22 -0.57 -32.54
CA ARG A 582 -7.05 -1.41 -32.84
C ARG A 582 -5.85 -0.50 -33.05
N PHE A 583 -4.78 -0.73 -32.31
CA PHE A 583 -3.55 0.02 -32.43
C PHE A 583 -2.35 -0.94 -32.44
N GLY A 584 -1.61 -0.96 -33.55
CA GLY A 584 -0.57 -1.97 -33.78
C GLY A 584 -1.19 -3.38 -33.78
N LYS A 585 -0.71 -4.25 -32.90
CA LYS A 585 -1.23 -5.62 -32.73
C LYS A 585 -2.28 -5.74 -31.62
N GLY A 586 -2.46 -4.71 -30.82
CA GLY A 586 -3.27 -4.75 -29.60
C GLY A 586 -4.61 -4.04 -29.73
N LYS A 587 -5.26 -3.87 -28.58
CA LYS A 587 -6.61 -3.36 -28.44
C LYS A 587 -6.67 -2.33 -27.31
N ALA A 588 -7.23 -1.16 -27.58
CA ALA A 588 -7.45 -0.10 -26.61
C ALA A 588 -8.96 0.15 -26.45
N ILE A 589 -9.47 -0.02 -25.24
CA ILE A 589 -10.87 0.15 -24.89
C ILE A 589 -10.99 1.36 -23.96
N TYR A 590 -11.87 2.28 -24.29
CA TYR A 590 -12.17 3.45 -23.48
C TYR A 590 -13.59 3.38 -22.92
N VAL A 591 -13.74 3.68 -21.62
CA VAL A 591 -15.02 3.74 -20.93
C VAL A 591 -15.28 5.19 -20.52
N ALA A 592 -16.30 5.82 -21.11
CA ALA A 592 -16.63 7.23 -20.90
C ALA A 592 -17.21 7.56 -19.53
N ALA A 593 -17.59 6.56 -18.74
CA ALA A 593 -18.05 6.72 -17.36
C ALA A 593 -16.88 6.65 -16.37
N GLN A 594 -17.01 7.33 -15.24
CA GLN A 594 -16.14 7.06 -14.10
C GLN A 594 -16.31 5.58 -13.67
N THR A 595 -15.26 5.01 -13.09
CA THR A 595 -15.17 3.57 -12.82
C THR A 595 -16.36 3.04 -12.03
N GLN A 596 -17.11 2.13 -12.62
CA GLN A 596 -18.32 1.51 -12.06
C GLN A 596 -18.28 0.00 -12.22
N PRO A 597 -18.48 -0.80 -11.15
CA PRO A 597 -18.51 -2.25 -11.25
C PRO A 597 -19.55 -2.76 -12.24
N SER A 598 -20.75 -2.12 -12.28
CA SER A 598 -21.84 -2.51 -13.19
C SER A 598 -21.50 -2.35 -14.67
N VAL A 599 -20.64 -1.40 -15.02
CA VAL A 599 -20.16 -1.18 -16.40
C VAL A 599 -19.00 -2.12 -16.72
N LEU A 600 -18.07 -2.31 -15.77
CA LEU A 600 -16.85 -3.07 -16.00
C LEU A 600 -17.07 -4.60 -16.00
N GLN A 601 -17.96 -5.12 -15.16
CA GLN A 601 -18.14 -6.57 -15.04
C GLN A 601 -18.55 -7.27 -16.36
N PRO A 602 -19.56 -6.81 -17.13
CA PRO A 602 -19.90 -7.42 -18.40
C PRO A 602 -18.78 -7.28 -19.43
N LEU A 603 -18.05 -6.15 -19.43
CA LEU A 603 -16.89 -5.92 -20.28
C LEU A 603 -15.75 -6.90 -19.95
N TYR A 604 -15.42 -7.07 -18.67
CA TYR A 604 -14.37 -7.99 -18.25
C TYR A 604 -14.70 -9.44 -18.60
N ARG A 605 -15.93 -9.88 -18.42
CA ARG A 605 -16.34 -11.25 -18.76
C ARG A 605 -16.19 -11.56 -20.25
N GLN A 606 -16.43 -10.60 -21.13
CA GLN A 606 -16.12 -10.72 -22.53
C GLN A 606 -14.60 -10.85 -22.76
N LEU A 607 -13.81 -9.96 -22.14
CA LEU A 607 -12.37 -9.95 -22.30
C LEU A 607 -11.70 -11.22 -21.77
N TYR A 608 -12.23 -11.85 -20.72
CA TYR A 608 -11.71 -13.14 -20.25
C TYR A 608 -11.78 -14.22 -21.34
N GLN A 609 -12.90 -14.28 -22.05
CA GLN A 609 -13.08 -15.23 -23.14
C GLN A 609 -12.12 -14.94 -24.30
N GLU A 610 -12.05 -13.67 -24.72
CA GLU A 610 -11.17 -13.25 -25.83
C GLU A 610 -9.68 -13.46 -25.53
N LEU A 611 -9.25 -13.23 -24.30
CA LEU A 611 -7.85 -13.31 -23.89
C LEU A 611 -7.46 -14.67 -23.27
N GLY A 612 -8.40 -15.60 -23.16
CA GLY A 612 -8.16 -16.90 -22.54
C GLY A 612 -7.77 -16.77 -21.05
N ILE A 613 -8.34 -15.81 -20.33
CA ILE A 613 -8.15 -15.63 -18.88
C ILE A 613 -9.14 -16.52 -18.15
N LYS A 614 -8.61 -17.38 -17.29
CA LYS A 614 -9.44 -18.32 -16.52
C LYS A 614 -9.97 -17.65 -15.25
N ARG A 615 -11.27 -17.77 -15.04
CA ARG A 615 -11.90 -17.41 -13.77
C ARG A 615 -11.56 -18.45 -12.70
N GLY A 616 -11.55 -18.03 -11.45
CA GLY A 616 -11.48 -18.93 -10.31
C GLY A 616 -12.79 -19.69 -10.04
N PRO A 617 -12.89 -20.40 -8.92
CA PRO A 617 -14.12 -21.07 -8.50
C PRO A 617 -15.31 -20.11 -8.46
N VAL A 618 -16.48 -20.57 -8.89
CA VAL A 618 -17.72 -19.77 -8.80
C VAL A 618 -18.18 -19.75 -7.33
N THR A 619 -18.35 -18.58 -6.79
CA THR A 619 -18.75 -18.37 -5.38
C THR A 619 -19.90 -17.37 -5.28
N PRO A 620 -20.73 -17.46 -4.24
CA PRO A 620 -21.67 -16.40 -3.90
C PRO A 620 -20.96 -15.07 -3.56
N GLU A 621 -21.68 -13.97 -3.61
CA GLU A 621 -21.18 -12.65 -3.23
C GLU A 621 -20.60 -12.65 -1.80
N GLY A 622 -19.43 -12.04 -1.64
CA GLY A 622 -18.70 -11.97 -0.36
C GLY A 622 -18.03 -13.29 0.04
N VAL A 623 -18.00 -14.28 -0.84
CA VAL A 623 -17.20 -15.49 -0.66
C VAL A 623 -16.08 -15.51 -1.69
N TYR A 624 -14.86 -15.67 -1.22
CA TYR A 624 -13.67 -15.72 -2.07
C TYR A 624 -13.00 -17.08 -2.01
N ALA A 625 -12.45 -17.52 -3.14
CA ALA A 625 -11.84 -18.84 -3.23
C ALA A 625 -10.60 -18.86 -4.13
N ARG A 626 -9.63 -19.69 -3.79
CA ARG A 626 -8.46 -19.96 -4.64
C ARG A 626 -8.11 -21.43 -4.61
N VAL A 627 -7.65 -21.92 -5.76
CA VAL A 627 -7.14 -23.27 -5.90
C VAL A 627 -5.64 -23.29 -5.59
N VAL A 628 -5.24 -24.18 -4.68
CA VAL A 628 -3.83 -24.39 -4.30
C VAL A 628 -3.56 -25.88 -4.24
N ASN A 629 -2.66 -26.40 -5.08
CA ASN A 629 -2.28 -27.81 -5.12
C ASN A 629 -3.49 -28.78 -5.19
N GLY A 630 -4.48 -28.43 -6.02
CA GLY A 630 -5.69 -29.24 -6.22
C GLY A 630 -6.75 -29.11 -5.12
N ARG A 631 -6.49 -28.33 -4.07
CA ARG A 631 -7.43 -27.99 -3.00
C ARG A 631 -8.02 -26.61 -3.23
N ILE A 632 -9.18 -26.35 -2.64
CA ILE A 632 -9.83 -25.04 -2.74
C ILE A 632 -9.97 -24.47 -1.32
N LEU A 633 -9.33 -23.32 -1.10
CA LEU A 633 -9.56 -22.49 0.08
C LEU A 633 -10.75 -21.58 -0.19
N TYR A 634 -11.76 -21.62 0.69
CA TYR A 634 -12.92 -20.73 0.71
C TYR A 634 -12.89 -19.84 1.94
N VAL A 635 -13.20 -18.55 1.75
CA VAL A 635 -13.33 -17.56 2.80
C VAL A 635 -14.65 -16.82 2.66
N ASN A 636 -15.54 -16.95 3.65
CA ASN A 636 -16.81 -16.22 3.72
C ASN A 636 -16.61 -14.92 4.53
N THR A 637 -16.69 -13.78 3.87
CA THR A 637 -16.58 -12.46 4.51
C THR A 637 -17.92 -11.87 4.93
N ASN A 638 -19.01 -12.62 4.71
CA ASN A 638 -20.35 -12.21 5.11
C ASN A 638 -20.58 -12.45 6.62
N ARG A 639 -21.40 -11.58 7.21
CA ARG A 639 -21.90 -11.74 8.59
C ARG A 639 -23.08 -12.71 8.71
N LYS A 640 -23.20 -13.63 7.76
CA LYS A 640 -24.21 -14.68 7.72
C LYS A 640 -23.61 -15.96 7.14
N SER A 641 -24.23 -17.08 7.47
CA SER A 641 -23.93 -18.36 6.85
C SER A 641 -24.26 -18.33 5.35
N VAL A 642 -23.43 -18.98 4.53
CA VAL A 642 -23.58 -19.06 3.08
C VAL A 642 -23.40 -20.50 2.63
N GLU A 643 -24.25 -20.95 1.71
CA GLU A 643 -24.11 -22.23 1.01
C GLU A 643 -23.37 -22.05 -0.30
N ILE A 644 -22.45 -22.95 -0.61
CA ILE A 644 -21.65 -22.96 -1.84
C ILE A 644 -21.83 -24.33 -2.49
N ASP A 645 -22.22 -24.35 -3.76
CA ASP A 645 -22.31 -25.58 -4.53
C ASP A 645 -20.91 -26.15 -4.77
N ILE A 646 -20.72 -27.42 -4.45
CA ILE A 646 -19.46 -28.16 -4.64
C ILE A 646 -19.70 -29.45 -5.42
N GLU A 647 -18.72 -29.84 -6.22
CA GLU A 647 -18.80 -31.09 -6.97
C GLU A 647 -18.44 -32.30 -6.10
N GLY A 648 -19.31 -33.28 -6.10
CA GLY A 648 -19.07 -34.57 -5.46
C GLY A 648 -18.99 -34.50 -3.94
N GLN A 649 -18.27 -35.48 -3.38
CA GLN A 649 -17.95 -35.52 -1.95
C GLN A 649 -16.55 -34.98 -1.70
N LYS A 650 -16.44 -34.09 -0.74
CA LYS A 650 -15.19 -33.40 -0.35
C LYS A 650 -14.98 -33.48 1.15
N LYS A 651 -13.71 -33.51 1.56
CA LYS A 651 -13.34 -33.43 2.98
C LYS A 651 -12.85 -32.03 3.31
N GLY A 652 -13.36 -31.46 4.40
CA GLY A 652 -12.85 -30.22 4.97
C GLY A 652 -11.58 -30.49 5.77
N VAL A 653 -10.51 -29.81 5.43
CA VAL A 653 -9.20 -29.98 6.10
C VAL A 653 -9.20 -29.34 7.47
N LEU A 654 -9.84 -28.15 7.61
CA LEU A 654 -9.86 -27.39 8.85
C LEU A 654 -10.92 -27.94 9.84
N SER A 655 -12.10 -28.25 9.33
CA SER A 655 -13.19 -28.75 10.18
C SER A 655 -13.14 -30.27 10.40
N GLY A 656 -12.47 -31.03 9.55
CA GLY A 656 -12.50 -32.49 9.50
C GLY A 656 -13.83 -33.08 8.99
N LYS A 657 -14.81 -32.25 8.63
CA LYS A 657 -16.14 -32.66 8.17
C LYS A 657 -16.12 -33.12 6.72
N SER A 658 -17.06 -34.00 6.36
CA SER A 658 -17.33 -34.37 4.97
C SER A 658 -18.52 -33.57 4.44
N TRP A 659 -18.38 -33.09 3.20
CA TRP A 659 -19.38 -32.28 2.50
C TRP A 659 -19.77 -32.96 1.20
N SER A 660 -21.06 -32.92 0.84
CA SER A 660 -21.56 -33.52 -0.41
C SER A 660 -22.56 -32.57 -1.08
N GLY A 661 -22.29 -32.20 -2.33
CA GLY A 661 -23.11 -31.30 -3.12
C GLY A 661 -23.08 -29.82 -2.65
N LYS A 662 -23.01 -29.58 -1.34
CA LYS A 662 -22.99 -28.24 -0.74
C LYS A 662 -21.98 -28.15 0.39
N LEU A 663 -21.25 -27.02 0.42
CA LEU A 663 -20.45 -26.57 1.54
C LEU A 663 -21.20 -25.45 2.26
N GLN A 664 -21.41 -25.59 3.57
CA GLN A 664 -21.95 -24.53 4.39
C GLN A 664 -20.82 -23.85 5.17
N LEU A 665 -20.64 -22.56 4.95
CA LEU A 665 -19.71 -21.73 5.71
C LEU A 665 -20.50 -20.79 6.62
N GLU A 666 -20.21 -20.84 7.89
CA GLU A 666 -20.75 -19.91 8.88
C GLU A 666 -20.31 -18.46 8.60
N SER A 667 -20.89 -17.49 9.33
CA SER A 667 -20.41 -16.11 9.36
C SER A 667 -18.90 -16.08 9.62
N ASN A 668 -18.14 -15.31 8.81
CA ASN A 668 -16.66 -15.27 8.86
C ASN A 668 -15.99 -16.65 8.73
N GLY A 669 -16.68 -17.61 8.13
CA GLY A 669 -16.23 -19.01 8.03
C GLY A 669 -15.12 -19.21 7.01
N VAL A 670 -14.23 -20.16 7.28
CA VAL A 670 -13.13 -20.55 6.41
C VAL A 670 -13.06 -22.06 6.33
N GLU A 671 -12.84 -22.59 5.14
CA GLU A 671 -12.62 -24.03 4.94
C GLU A 671 -11.70 -24.29 3.75
N VAL A 672 -10.94 -25.38 3.84
CA VAL A 672 -10.15 -25.91 2.73
C VAL A 672 -10.75 -27.26 2.34
N LEU A 673 -11.17 -27.41 1.10
CA LEU A 673 -11.70 -28.67 0.57
C LEU A 673 -10.64 -29.44 -0.24
N GLU A 674 -10.52 -30.76 0.04
CA GLU A 674 -9.72 -31.73 -0.70
C GLU A 674 -10.54 -32.88 -1.26
#